data_1da0cc5632ed57e0bcc7ea64b279e924
#
_entry.id   1da0cc5632ed57e0bcc7ea64b279e924
#
_cell.length_a   1.000
_cell.length_b   1.000
_cell.length_c   1.000
_cell.angle_alpha   90.00
_cell.angle_beta   90.00
_cell.angle_gamma   90.00
#
_symmetry.space_group_name_H-M   'P 1'
#
loop_
_entity.id
_entity.type
_entity.pdbx_description
1 polymer ?
#
loop_
_entity_poly.entity_id
_entity_poly.type
_entity_poly.pdbx_seq_one_letter_code
_entity_poly.pdbx_strand_id
1 'polypeptide(L)'
;MKALLAKILYGLAFAVALPALLLLWAQALDAKYPALSRIGSWQAGVPLVLTGAALILRATWDLWQLGGGLPMNAFPPKRHVAHGLYGWLPHPIYVGFAFIMLGGFIVLRRPAGVWIVSPVLWIGTTALVVGYERLALRRLFGDSLPRPRLALPPSVPEPPRWWHRAAAYVLVFGPWLVAYEGIARLLRSQTGGETYLTIELGWRPVEWTVALYAGAYAWVTLAPLAATSQATLRQFIRDGWVGSAFIFWCFLVFPLSATPRPFGATNWLGHLLELDRVRDTAFCAFPSFHVFWPFLAARLWAGRLPAVVSYGLATLMAASCVTTGMHSLVDVLAGFGVFVAVNRLDDGWRALLRQTERVANSWRDWRVGRVRIINHGGYVGAAAAGGLWLVGILTGESHAGEIMVVAFCGLFGAGIWAQWLESSSGLSRPFGYYGGIFGGCLGALIVQFWRGDGWLLFGAFAAASPLIQGMGRLRCLVQGCCHGRPCPDTFGIRYRQPLSRVCKMAHWAGQTVYPTPLYSIIGNGIIQGLVLRLWTLGAPLGLVAGAYLILSACARFMEEGYRGEPQTVRFGGLAIYQWLALLFVIAGAVSMVLRGPSAPPIEPLTFLPLLYALPFGLLVWFAMGVDFPESNRRFSRLA
;
A
#
# COMPACT_ATOMS: atom_id res chain seq x y z
N MET A 1 -19.28 -3.18 38.46
CA MET A 1 -19.21 -4.56 37.91
C MET A 1 -19.26 -4.58 36.37
N LYS A 2 -20.32 -4.07 35.70
CA LYS A 2 -20.44 -4.09 34.21
C LYS A 2 -19.26 -3.43 33.49
N ALA A 3 -18.77 -2.26 33.96
CA ALA A 3 -17.63 -1.56 33.35
C ALA A 3 -16.30 -2.32 33.51
N LEU A 4 -16.07 -3.00 34.61
CA LEU A 4 -14.87 -3.82 34.84
C LEU A 4 -14.91 -5.08 33.94
N LEU A 5 -16.07 -5.73 33.86
CA LEU A 5 -16.27 -6.89 32.97
C LEU A 5 -16.00 -6.53 31.49
N ALA A 6 -16.55 -5.39 31.05
CA ALA A 6 -16.30 -4.92 29.67
C ALA A 6 -14.81 -4.67 29.40
N LYS A 7 -14.08 -4.16 30.36
CA LYS A 7 -12.63 -3.93 30.28
C LYS A 7 -11.84 -5.23 30.23
N ILE A 8 -12.21 -6.24 31.02
CA ILE A 8 -11.60 -7.57 31.02
C ILE A 8 -11.86 -8.25 29.67
N LEU A 9 -13.12 -8.23 29.19
CA LEU A 9 -13.49 -8.80 27.88
C LEU A 9 -12.72 -8.14 26.73
N TYR A 10 -12.55 -6.81 26.80
CA TYR A 10 -11.72 -6.10 25.83
C TYR A 10 -10.27 -6.57 25.84
N GLY A 11 -9.67 -6.74 27.04
CA GLY A 11 -8.31 -7.28 27.17
C GLY A 11 -8.17 -8.69 26.62
N LEU A 12 -9.11 -9.57 26.93
CA LEU A 12 -9.14 -10.96 26.43
C LEU A 12 -9.31 -11.01 24.92
N ALA A 13 -10.09 -10.10 24.32
CA ALA A 13 -10.27 -10.02 22.88
C ALA A 13 -8.95 -9.77 22.15
N PHE A 14 -8.07 -8.91 22.68
CA PHE A 14 -6.78 -8.61 22.03
C PHE A 14 -5.64 -9.55 22.45
N ALA A 15 -5.64 -10.03 23.69
CA ALA A 15 -4.56 -10.88 24.20
C ALA A 15 -4.74 -12.36 23.85
N VAL A 16 -5.97 -12.82 23.65
CA VAL A 16 -6.29 -14.24 23.43
C VAL A 16 -7.07 -14.46 22.13
N ALA A 17 -8.21 -13.80 21.95
CA ALA A 17 -9.09 -14.08 20.82
C ALA A 17 -8.45 -13.68 19.49
N LEU A 18 -7.82 -12.52 19.39
CA LEU A 18 -7.17 -12.07 18.14
C LEU A 18 -6.01 -12.98 17.74
N PRO A 19 -5.02 -13.33 18.59
CA PRO A 19 -3.98 -14.31 18.25
C PRO A 19 -4.56 -15.66 17.82
N ALA A 20 -5.56 -16.17 18.55
CA ALA A 20 -6.22 -17.43 18.20
C ALA A 20 -6.90 -17.39 16.84
N LEU A 21 -7.63 -16.32 16.52
CA LEU A 21 -8.25 -16.11 15.21
C LEU A 21 -7.21 -16.04 14.08
N LEU A 22 -6.09 -15.36 14.29
CA LEU A 22 -5.00 -15.29 13.31
C LEU A 22 -4.35 -16.66 13.08
N LEU A 23 -4.19 -17.47 14.14
CA LEU A 23 -3.69 -18.85 14.03
C LEU A 23 -4.67 -19.77 13.30
N LEU A 24 -5.97 -19.67 13.62
CA LEU A 24 -7.03 -20.43 12.93
C LEU A 24 -7.12 -20.04 11.46
N TRP A 25 -7.01 -18.74 11.15
CA TRP A 25 -6.99 -18.26 9.78
C TRP A 25 -5.76 -18.79 9.02
N ALA A 26 -4.56 -18.72 9.61
CA ALA A 26 -3.37 -19.31 9.01
C ALA A 26 -3.53 -20.81 8.74
N GLN A 27 -4.10 -21.55 9.69
CA GLN A 27 -4.37 -22.99 9.54
C GLN A 27 -5.37 -23.28 8.41
N ALA A 28 -6.44 -22.51 8.33
CA ALA A 28 -7.44 -22.64 7.26
C ALA A 28 -6.83 -22.35 5.87
N LEU A 29 -5.94 -21.35 5.79
CA LEU A 29 -5.22 -21.02 4.55
C LEU A 29 -4.19 -22.09 4.18
N ASP A 30 -3.44 -22.65 5.13
CA ASP A 30 -2.48 -23.73 4.84
C ASP A 30 -3.16 -24.93 4.15
N ALA A 31 -4.37 -25.28 4.57
CA ALA A 31 -5.16 -26.34 3.93
C ALA A 31 -5.58 -26.01 2.48
N LYS A 32 -5.67 -24.71 2.15
CA LYS A 32 -6.12 -24.22 0.83
C LYS A 32 -4.97 -23.88 -0.12
N TYR A 33 -3.79 -23.54 0.42
CA TYR A 33 -2.62 -23.08 -0.34
C TYR A 33 -1.38 -23.94 -0.04
N PRO A 34 -1.37 -25.24 -0.36
CA PRO A 34 -0.28 -26.18 -0.01
C PRO A 34 1.04 -25.86 -0.74
N ALA A 35 0.98 -25.11 -1.83
CA ALA A 35 2.17 -24.72 -2.63
C ALA A 35 3.01 -23.59 -1.99
N LEU A 36 2.54 -22.99 -0.89
CA LEU A 36 3.32 -21.95 -0.21
C LEU A 36 4.62 -22.53 0.36
N SER A 37 5.72 -21.83 0.10
CA SER A 37 7.06 -22.22 0.56
C SER A 37 7.10 -22.40 2.07
N ARG A 38 7.48 -23.59 2.52
CA ARG A 38 7.56 -23.93 3.95
C ARG A 38 8.76 -23.26 4.59
N ILE A 39 8.50 -22.42 5.57
CA ILE A 39 9.51 -21.87 6.48
C ILE A 39 9.19 -22.42 7.86
N GLY A 40 10.11 -23.21 8.39
CA GLY A 40 9.92 -23.76 9.73
C GLY A 40 11.27 -24.03 10.39
N SER A 41 11.61 -23.24 11.40
CA SER A 41 12.81 -23.40 12.22
C SER A 41 12.50 -22.90 13.62
N TRP A 42 12.60 -23.78 14.61
CA TRP A 42 12.47 -23.36 16.00
C TRP A 42 13.60 -22.41 16.41
N GLN A 43 14.80 -22.56 15.81
CA GLN A 43 15.96 -21.69 16.04
C GLN A 43 15.71 -20.24 15.59
N ALA A 44 14.93 -20.05 14.54
CA ALA A 44 14.55 -18.71 14.08
C ALA A 44 13.28 -18.19 14.76
N GLY A 45 12.29 -19.07 14.99
CA GLY A 45 10.98 -18.64 15.50
C GLY A 45 10.98 -18.37 17.01
N VAL A 46 11.64 -19.20 17.83
CA VAL A 46 11.67 -19.02 19.29
C VAL A 46 12.29 -17.67 19.70
N PRO A 47 13.45 -17.25 19.17
CA PRO A 47 14.01 -15.93 19.48
C PRO A 47 13.04 -14.76 19.15
N LEU A 48 12.29 -14.85 18.06
CA LEU A 48 11.28 -13.84 17.73
C LEU A 48 10.16 -13.81 18.75
N VAL A 49 9.63 -14.97 19.16
CA VAL A 49 8.59 -15.06 20.20
C VAL A 49 9.08 -14.48 21.51
N LEU A 50 10.28 -14.87 21.96
CA LEU A 50 10.85 -14.38 23.22
C LEU A 50 11.12 -12.87 23.19
N THR A 51 11.67 -12.37 22.09
CA THR A 51 11.89 -10.92 21.89
C THR A 51 10.56 -10.17 21.90
N GLY A 52 9.56 -10.68 21.17
CA GLY A 52 8.22 -10.09 21.15
C GLY A 52 7.56 -10.07 22.51
N ALA A 53 7.66 -11.17 23.26
CA ALA A 53 7.13 -11.26 24.64
C ALA A 53 7.85 -10.26 25.57
N ALA A 54 9.17 -10.18 25.51
CA ALA A 54 9.96 -9.25 26.29
C ALA A 54 9.58 -7.77 25.99
N LEU A 55 9.38 -7.44 24.71
CA LEU A 55 8.92 -6.11 24.30
C LEU A 55 7.54 -5.77 24.87
N ILE A 56 6.58 -6.70 24.77
CA ILE A 56 5.22 -6.46 25.29
C ILE A 56 5.22 -6.33 26.83
N LEU A 57 5.90 -7.25 27.52
CA LEU A 57 5.96 -7.22 28.98
C LEU A 57 6.61 -5.93 29.48
N ARG A 58 7.76 -5.55 28.91
CA ARG A 58 8.46 -4.31 29.27
C ARG A 58 7.63 -3.07 28.94
N ALA A 59 7.02 -3.00 27.75
CA ALA A 59 6.19 -1.89 27.35
C ALA A 59 4.94 -1.74 28.26
N THR A 60 4.32 -2.86 28.62
CA THR A 60 3.17 -2.88 29.55
C THR A 60 3.57 -2.41 30.94
N TRP A 61 4.74 -2.84 31.42
CA TRP A 61 5.30 -2.39 32.70
C TRP A 61 5.56 -0.87 32.70
N ASP A 62 6.18 -0.37 31.63
CA ASP A 62 6.44 1.08 31.50
C ASP A 62 5.13 1.90 31.46
N LEU A 63 4.08 1.42 30.75
CA LEU A 63 2.77 2.07 30.77
C LEU A 63 2.12 2.06 32.15
N TRP A 64 2.23 0.96 32.87
CA TRP A 64 1.69 0.85 34.23
C TRP A 64 2.39 1.80 35.21
N GLN A 65 3.72 1.77 35.26
CA GLN A 65 4.52 2.54 36.21
C GLN A 65 4.56 4.04 35.87
N LEU A 66 4.74 4.39 34.59
CA LEU A 66 4.97 5.78 34.17
C LEU A 66 3.69 6.45 33.67
N GLY A 67 2.77 5.68 33.08
CA GLY A 67 1.53 6.19 32.50
C GLY A 67 0.30 6.06 33.38
N GLY A 68 0.35 5.21 34.41
CA GLY A 68 -0.79 4.91 35.28
C GLY A 68 -1.95 4.23 34.54
N GLY A 69 -1.66 3.43 33.53
CA GLY A 69 -2.64 2.71 32.72
C GLY A 69 -2.07 1.44 32.07
N LEU A 70 -2.88 0.78 31.28
CA LEU A 70 -2.53 -0.44 30.54
C LEU A 70 -2.63 -0.20 29.03
N PRO A 71 -2.03 -1.05 28.18
CA PRO A 71 -2.06 -0.91 26.72
C PRO A 71 -3.44 -1.25 26.12
N MET A 72 -4.49 -0.68 26.65
CA MET A 72 -5.87 -0.93 26.23
C MET A 72 -6.69 0.34 26.35
N ASN A 73 -7.56 0.59 25.37
CA ASN A 73 -8.52 1.72 25.45
C ASN A 73 -9.46 1.62 26.68
N ALA A 74 -9.55 0.43 27.27
CA ALA A 74 -10.33 0.24 28.50
C ALA A 74 -9.63 0.81 29.75
N PHE A 75 -8.29 0.85 29.75
CA PHE A 75 -7.46 1.41 30.83
C PHE A 75 -6.37 2.33 30.24
N PRO A 76 -6.75 3.39 29.51
CA PRO A 76 -5.77 4.21 28.82
C PRO A 76 -4.83 4.88 29.82
N PRO A 77 -3.54 5.02 29.49
CA PRO A 77 -2.60 5.75 30.32
C PRO A 77 -3.05 7.21 30.49
N LYS A 78 -2.95 7.71 31.71
CA LYS A 78 -3.35 9.09 32.08
C LYS A 78 -2.31 10.12 31.59
N ARG A 79 -1.08 9.70 31.35
CA ARG A 79 0.06 10.54 30.93
C ARG A 79 0.73 9.92 29.71
N HIS A 80 1.23 10.76 28.83
CA HIS A 80 2.07 10.28 27.73
C HIS A 80 3.39 9.72 28.26
N VAL A 81 3.71 8.48 27.89
CA VAL A 81 4.95 7.80 28.30
C VAL A 81 6.00 8.01 27.23
N ALA A 82 7.04 8.79 27.57
CA ALA A 82 8.17 9.10 26.67
C ALA A 82 9.52 8.53 27.19
N HIS A 83 9.47 7.72 28.25
CA HIS A 83 10.63 7.11 28.90
C HIS A 83 10.56 5.59 28.86
N GLY A 84 11.57 4.91 29.40
CA GLY A 84 11.65 3.47 29.33
C GLY A 84 11.75 2.99 27.86
N LEU A 85 11.07 1.91 27.52
CA LEU A 85 11.06 1.34 26.17
C LEU A 85 10.42 2.29 25.13
N TYR A 86 9.39 3.07 25.53
CA TYR A 86 8.76 4.10 24.67
C TYR A 86 9.69 5.26 24.32
N GLY A 87 10.72 5.50 25.14
CA GLY A 87 11.78 6.46 24.80
C GLY A 87 12.74 5.96 23.73
N TRP A 88 12.74 4.66 23.45
CA TRP A 88 13.60 4.04 22.43
C TRP A 88 12.87 3.66 21.17
N LEU A 89 11.73 2.98 21.29
CA LEU A 89 11.00 2.38 20.17
C LEU A 89 9.58 2.96 20.09
N PRO A 90 9.14 3.44 18.93
CA PRO A 90 7.74 3.80 18.73
C PRO A 90 6.88 2.51 18.72
N HIS A 91 5.73 2.55 19.37
CA HIS A 91 4.74 1.48 19.35
C HIS A 91 5.28 0.06 19.69
N PRO A 92 6.04 -0.13 20.80
CA PRO A 92 6.74 -1.38 21.09
C PRO A 92 5.80 -2.59 21.23
N ILE A 93 4.55 -2.38 21.66
CA ILE A 93 3.55 -3.45 21.80
C ILE A 93 3.17 -4.03 20.44
N TYR A 94 2.95 -3.19 19.41
CA TYR A 94 2.62 -3.69 18.07
C TYR A 94 3.78 -4.43 17.44
N VAL A 95 5.01 -3.93 17.62
CA VAL A 95 6.22 -4.62 17.16
C VAL A 95 6.37 -5.97 17.87
N GLY A 96 6.19 -6.00 19.18
CA GLY A 96 6.24 -7.23 19.96
C GLY A 96 5.16 -8.24 19.55
N PHE A 97 3.94 -7.78 19.32
CA PHE A 97 2.85 -8.63 18.86
C PHE A 97 3.14 -9.21 17.46
N ALA A 98 3.65 -8.40 16.53
CA ALA A 98 4.03 -8.85 15.20
C ALA A 98 5.16 -9.90 15.26
N PHE A 99 6.13 -9.74 16.15
CA PHE A 99 7.20 -10.72 16.36
C PHE A 99 6.69 -12.02 16.98
N ILE A 100 5.78 -11.98 17.95
CA ILE A 100 5.15 -13.18 18.52
C ILE A 100 4.41 -13.95 17.44
N MET A 101 3.59 -13.28 16.63
CA MET A 101 2.80 -13.93 15.59
C MET A 101 3.69 -14.53 14.50
N LEU A 102 4.64 -13.76 13.97
CA LEU A 102 5.58 -14.26 12.95
C LEU A 102 6.42 -15.42 13.49
N GLY A 103 7.01 -15.28 14.68
CA GLY A 103 7.79 -16.32 15.33
C GLY A 103 6.96 -17.58 15.61
N GLY A 104 5.72 -17.41 16.07
CA GLY A 104 4.76 -18.49 16.30
C GLY A 104 4.43 -19.26 15.00
N PHE A 105 4.17 -18.55 13.90
CA PHE A 105 3.95 -19.19 12.60
C PHE A 105 5.16 -19.96 12.10
N ILE A 106 6.39 -19.46 12.33
CA ILE A 106 7.62 -20.14 11.96
C ILE A 106 7.79 -21.41 12.81
N VAL A 107 7.61 -21.34 14.14
CA VAL A 107 7.71 -22.49 15.06
C VAL A 107 6.67 -23.56 14.72
N LEU A 108 5.42 -23.13 14.50
CA LEU A 108 4.31 -24.03 14.18
C LEU A 108 4.29 -24.48 12.71
N ARG A 109 5.28 -24.07 11.91
CA ARG A 109 5.40 -24.41 10.48
C ARG A 109 4.14 -24.08 9.68
N ARG A 110 3.60 -22.86 9.88
CA ARG A 110 2.42 -22.33 9.20
C ARG A 110 2.82 -21.41 8.04
N PRO A 111 3.03 -21.92 6.81
CA PRO A 111 3.49 -21.09 5.69
C PRO A 111 2.52 -19.96 5.35
N ALA A 112 1.21 -20.17 5.35
CA ALA A 112 0.25 -19.10 5.14
C ALA A 112 0.28 -18.04 6.25
N GLY A 113 0.61 -18.43 7.48
CA GLY A 113 0.84 -17.51 8.59
C GLY A 113 2.00 -16.56 8.30
N VAL A 114 3.09 -17.07 7.73
CA VAL A 114 4.27 -16.27 7.37
C VAL A 114 3.99 -15.40 6.13
N TRP A 115 3.45 -15.99 5.04
CA TRP A 115 3.37 -15.34 3.73
C TRP A 115 2.13 -14.48 3.51
N ILE A 116 1.03 -14.75 4.22
CA ILE A 116 -0.24 -14.04 4.04
C ILE A 116 -0.61 -13.29 5.33
N VAL A 117 -0.71 -14.00 6.46
CA VAL A 117 -1.25 -13.40 7.69
C VAL A 117 -0.30 -12.35 8.28
N SER A 118 1.03 -12.61 8.31
CA SER A 118 2.00 -11.66 8.84
C SER A 118 2.05 -10.34 8.04
N PRO A 119 2.14 -10.31 6.70
CA PRO A 119 2.04 -9.07 5.93
C PRO A 119 0.72 -8.32 6.17
N VAL A 120 -0.42 -9.02 6.22
CA VAL A 120 -1.72 -8.39 6.52
C VAL A 120 -1.73 -7.80 7.93
N LEU A 121 -1.18 -8.50 8.92
CA LEU A 121 -1.05 -7.99 10.29
C LEU A 121 -0.20 -6.71 10.35
N TRP A 122 0.91 -6.67 9.63
CA TRP A 122 1.80 -5.50 9.58
C TRP A 122 1.13 -4.30 8.89
N ILE A 123 0.45 -4.53 7.79
CA ILE A 123 -0.31 -3.48 7.08
C ILE A 123 -1.47 -3.00 7.97
N GLY A 124 -2.21 -3.91 8.62
CA GLY A 124 -3.32 -3.59 9.50
C GLY A 124 -2.89 -2.81 10.75
N THR A 125 -1.78 -3.20 11.39
CA THR A 125 -1.23 -2.44 12.53
C THR A 125 -0.72 -1.07 12.10
N THR A 126 -0.10 -0.95 10.93
CA THR A 126 0.29 0.35 10.37
C THR A 126 -0.94 1.23 10.09
N ALA A 127 -2.00 0.65 9.53
CA ALA A 127 -3.26 1.35 9.29
C ALA A 127 -3.88 1.85 10.60
N LEU A 128 -3.87 1.03 11.64
CA LEU A 128 -4.36 1.41 12.99
C LEU A 128 -3.54 2.56 13.59
N VAL A 129 -2.22 2.46 13.54
CA VAL A 129 -1.31 3.49 14.07
C VAL A 129 -1.48 4.81 13.33
N VAL A 130 -1.45 4.79 12.00
CA VAL A 130 -1.50 5.99 11.15
C VAL A 130 -2.91 6.58 11.11
N GLY A 131 -3.94 5.74 10.94
CA GLY A 131 -5.33 6.18 10.75
C GLY A 131 -6.07 6.51 12.05
N TYR A 132 -5.59 6.03 13.20
CA TYR A 132 -6.29 6.22 14.49
C TYR A 132 -5.36 6.65 15.62
N GLU A 133 -4.38 5.83 16.01
CA GLU A 133 -3.66 6.00 17.29
C GLU A 133 -2.84 7.31 17.33
N ARG A 134 -2.04 7.59 16.30
CA ARG A 134 -1.27 8.85 16.26
C ARG A 134 -2.15 10.09 16.34
N LEU A 135 -3.32 10.02 15.75
CA LEU A 135 -4.29 11.12 15.75
C LEU A 135 -4.97 11.26 17.12
N ALA A 136 -5.27 10.13 17.77
CA ALA A 136 -5.81 10.12 19.11
C ALA A 136 -4.80 10.65 20.14
N LEU A 137 -3.54 10.21 20.06
CA LEU A 137 -2.46 10.71 20.93
C LEU A 137 -2.24 12.22 20.80
N ARG A 138 -2.24 12.74 19.56
CA ARG A 138 -2.12 14.19 19.34
C ARG A 138 -3.30 14.99 19.89
N ARG A 139 -4.52 14.45 19.84
CA ARG A 139 -5.70 15.10 20.42
C ARG A 139 -5.64 15.13 21.94
N LEU A 140 -5.10 14.06 22.56
CA LEU A 140 -5.03 13.91 24.02
C LEU A 140 -3.85 14.67 24.63
N PHE A 141 -2.70 14.67 23.98
CA PHE A 141 -1.44 15.14 24.57
C PHE A 141 -0.78 16.30 23.78
N GLY A 142 -1.44 16.80 22.73
CA GLY A 142 -0.91 17.89 21.88
C GLY A 142 0.01 17.38 20.77
N ASP A 143 0.46 18.33 19.93
CA ASP A 143 1.24 18.02 18.72
C ASP A 143 2.76 17.82 18.99
N SER A 144 3.27 18.29 20.14
CA SER A 144 4.68 18.26 20.53
C SER A 144 5.06 17.00 21.31
N LEU A 145 4.67 15.83 20.80
CA LEU A 145 5.05 14.57 21.45
C LEU A 145 6.56 14.30 21.31
N PRO A 146 7.24 13.88 22.41
CA PRO A 146 8.65 13.49 22.37
C PRO A 146 8.87 12.37 21.37
N ARG A 147 10.00 12.45 20.63
CA ARG A 147 10.38 11.42 19.64
C ARG A 147 11.20 10.33 20.29
N PRO A 148 10.86 9.05 20.07
CA PRO A 148 11.71 7.93 20.45
C PRO A 148 13.08 7.98 19.76
N ARG A 149 14.10 7.41 20.39
CA ARG A 149 15.50 7.43 19.88
C ARG A 149 15.65 6.67 18.54
N LEU A 150 14.96 5.55 18.38
CA LEU A 150 14.95 4.74 17.16
C LEU A 150 13.82 5.14 16.19
N ALA A 151 13.34 6.37 16.26
CA ALA A 151 12.44 6.95 15.27
C ALA A 151 13.22 7.68 14.18
N LEU A 152 12.51 8.09 13.13
CA LEU A 152 13.06 8.89 12.05
C LEU A 152 13.72 10.17 12.62
N PRO A 153 15.03 10.43 12.41
CA PRO A 153 15.71 11.59 12.95
C PRO A 153 15.03 12.92 12.63
N PRO A 154 15.16 13.96 13.45
CA PRO A 154 14.64 15.28 13.12
C PRO A 154 15.38 15.89 11.93
N SER A 155 14.77 16.88 11.28
CA SER A 155 15.38 17.59 10.13
C SER A 155 16.14 18.83 10.62
N VAL A 156 17.27 18.59 11.32
CA VAL A 156 18.14 19.63 11.86
C VAL A 156 19.59 19.44 11.40
N PRO A 157 20.39 20.51 11.31
CA PRO A 157 21.75 20.45 10.80
C PRO A 157 22.75 19.82 11.78
N GLU A 158 22.34 19.53 13.03
CA GLU A 158 23.21 18.98 14.06
C GLU A 158 23.75 17.59 13.69
N PRO A 159 24.97 17.24 14.16
CA PRO A 159 25.54 15.91 13.94
C PRO A 159 24.65 14.79 14.50
N PRO A 160 24.55 13.65 13.80
CA PRO A 160 23.75 12.54 14.29
C PRO A 160 24.45 11.85 15.46
N ARG A 161 23.71 11.60 16.55
CA ARG A 161 24.14 10.76 17.66
C ARG A 161 24.12 9.28 17.24
N TRP A 162 24.79 8.39 18.01
CA TRP A 162 24.88 6.98 17.65
C TRP A 162 23.51 6.29 17.46
N TRP A 163 22.50 6.64 18.27
CA TRP A 163 21.16 6.07 18.13
C TRP A 163 20.42 6.54 16.87
N HIS A 164 20.70 7.74 16.35
CA HIS A 164 20.17 8.17 15.05
C HIS A 164 20.76 7.31 13.91
N ARG A 165 22.04 6.93 14.02
CA ARG A 165 22.68 6.01 13.06
C ARG A 165 22.13 4.59 13.21
N ALA A 166 21.96 4.10 14.45
CA ALA A 166 21.29 2.83 14.73
C ALA A 166 19.87 2.77 14.15
N ALA A 167 19.13 3.90 14.17
CA ALA A 167 17.81 3.98 13.57
C ALA A 167 17.82 3.67 12.06
N ALA A 168 18.89 3.96 11.31
CA ALA A 168 19.00 3.57 9.90
C ALA A 168 19.02 2.06 9.72
N TYR A 169 19.74 1.33 10.59
CA TYR A 169 19.77 -0.13 10.53
C TYR A 169 18.45 -0.76 10.93
N VAL A 170 17.83 -0.28 12.01
CA VAL A 170 16.56 -0.81 12.51
C VAL A 170 15.39 -0.47 11.60
N LEU A 171 15.34 0.77 11.08
CA LEU A 171 14.21 1.22 10.28
C LEU A 171 14.31 0.87 8.79
N VAL A 172 15.50 0.69 8.25
CA VAL A 172 15.71 0.48 6.80
C VAL A 172 16.32 -0.87 6.52
N PHE A 173 17.57 -1.10 6.92
CA PHE A 173 18.30 -2.30 6.50
C PHE A 173 17.69 -3.58 7.06
N GLY A 174 17.22 -3.59 8.32
CA GLY A 174 16.57 -4.75 8.91
C GLY A 174 15.29 -5.13 8.16
N PRO A 175 14.29 -4.23 8.04
CA PRO A 175 13.09 -4.50 7.26
C PRO A 175 13.38 -4.80 5.78
N TRP A 176 14.36 -4.12 5.17
CA TRP A 176 14.77 -4.39 3.80
C TRP A 176 15.28 -5.82 3.63
N LEU A 177 16.16 -6.29 4.53
CA LEU A 177 16.71 -7.64 4.46
C LEU A 177 15.61 -8.71 4.60
N VAL A 178 14.71 -8.52 5.57
CA VAL A 178 13.58 -9.43 5.77
C VAL A 178 12.66 -9.47 4.55
N ALA A 179 12.35 -8.31 3.97
CA ALA A 179 11.51 -8.21 2.78
C ALA A 179 12.20 -8.82 1.55
N TYR A 180 13.50 -8.51 1.34
CA TYR A 180 14.28 -9.05 0.23
C TYR A 180 14.33 -10.58 0.26
N GLU A 181 14.76 -11.17 1.38
CA GLU A 181 14.80 -12.62 1.55
C GLU A 181 13.42 -13.27 1.40
N GLY A 182 12.39 -12.62 1.91
CA GLY A 182 11.01 -13.09 1.77
C GLY A 182 10.57 -13.12 0.31
N ILE A 183 10.72 -12.01 -0.41
CA ILE A 183 10.32 -11.89 -1.82
C ILE A 183 11.18 -12.80 -2.71
N ALA A 184 12.48 -12.88 -2.47
CA ALA A 184 13.36 -13.78 -3.19
C ALA A 184 12.91 -15.25 -3.11
N ARG A 185 12.48 -15.69 -1.92
CA ARG A 185 11.93 -17.06 -1.74
C ARG A 185 10.58 -17.25 -2.44
N LEU A 186 9.71 -16.26 -2.41
CA LEU A 186 8.41 -16.30 -3.10
C LEU A 186 8.57 -16.40 -4.62
N LEU A 187 9.57 -15.71 -5.17
CA LEU A 187 9.77 -15.61 -6.61
C LEU A 187 10.66 -16.71 -7.21
N ARG A 188 11.35 -17.51 -6.39
CA ARG A 188 12.35 -18.49 -6.83
C ARG A 188 11.84 -19.49 -7.88
N SER A 189 10.56 -19.84 -7.87
CA SER A 189 9.94 -20.79 -8.80
C SER A 189 9.13 -20.14 -9.91
N GLN A 190 9.22 -18.83 -10.06
CA GLN A 190 8.48 -18.10 -11.09
C GLN A 190 9.15 -18.24 -12.45
N THR A 191 8.39 -17.95 -13.51
CA THR A 191 8.87 -17.78 -14.87
C THR A 191 8.51 -16.37 -15.34
N GLY A 192 9.35 -15.75 -16.14
CA GLY A 192 9.12 -14.37 -16.60
C GLY A 192 9.99 -13.98 -17.78
N GLY A 193 9.85 -12.73 -18.21
CA GLY A 193 10.65 -12.18 -19.31
C GLY A 193 12.07 -11.85 -18.86
N GLU A 194 13.05 -12.09 -19.74
CA GLU A 194 14.44 -11.72 -19.53
C GLU A 194 14.66 -10.22 -19.79
N THR A 195 15.47 -9.58 -18.94
CA THR A 195 15.81 -8.16 -19.07
C THR A 195 17.05 -7.92 -19.91
N TYR A 196 17.84 -8.97 -20.23
CA TYR A 196 19.03 -8.83 -21.06
C TYR A 196 18.69 -8.42 -22.49
N LEU A 197 19.42 -7.42 -22.98
CA LEU A 197 19.43 -7.08 -24.41
C LEU A 197 20.23 -8.12 -25.19
N THR A 198 19.87 -8.36 -26.44
CA THR A 198 20.54 -9.35 -27.30
C THR A 198 22.06 -9.11 -27.38
N ILE A 199 22.49 -7.84 -27.39
CA ILE A 199 23.91 -7.47 -27.46
C ILE A 199 24.68 -7.87 -26.18
N GLU A 200 24.01 -7.94 -25.02
CA GLU A 200 24.65 -8.26 -23.75
C GLU A 200 24.94 -9.75 -23.60
N LEU A 201 24.18 -10.60 -24.29
CA LEU A 201 24.30 -12.05 -24.18
C LEU A 201 25.67 -12.57 -24.63
N GLY A 202 26.34 -11.85 -25.50
CA GLY A 202 27.70 -12.16 -25.96
C GLY A 202 28.82 -11.67 -25.05
N TRP A 203 28.55 -10.86 -24.03
CA TRP A 203 29.58 -10.29 -23.16
C TRP A 203 30.04 -11.31 -22.12
N ARG A 204 31.36 -11.52 -22.04
CA ARG A 204 31.94 -12.41 -21.03
C ARG A 204 32.02 -11.71 -19.68
N PRO A 205 31.64 -12.36 -18.57
CA PRO A 205 31.83 -11.83 -17.24
C PRO A 205 33.31 -11.56 -16.93
N VAL A 206 33.57 -10.48 -16.19
CA VAL A 206 34.91 -10.01 -15.81
C VAL A 206 35.08 -10.21 -14.31
N GLU A 207 35.80 -11.26 -13.91
CA GLU A 207 35.87 -11.76 -12.52
C GLU A 207 36.35 -10.71 -11.49
N TRP A 208 37.38 -9.91 -11.79
CA TRP A 208 37.90 -8.93 -10.83
C TRP A 208 36.86 -7.86 -10.44
N THR A 209 35.86 -7.61 -11.28
CA THR A 209 34.78 -6.64 -10.98
C THR A 209 33.86 -7.10 -9.86
N VAL A 210 33.94 -8.37 -9.47
CA VAL A 210 33.28 -8.91 -8.26
C VAL A 210 33.70 -8.15 -7.00
N ALA A 211 34.96 -7.70 -6.91
CA ALA A 211 35.42 -6.91 -5.79
C ALA A 211 34.65 -5.58 -5.63
N LEU A 212 34.27 -4.94 -6.75
CA LEU A 212 33.44 -3.74 -6.76
C LEU A 212 31.97 -4.08 -6.43
N TYR A 213 31.47 -5.17 -7.02
CA TYR A 213 30.11 -5.65 -6.78
C TYR A 213 29.89 -6.00 -5.31
N ALA A 214 30.76 -6.82 -4.72
CA ALA A 214 30.71 -7.17 -3.31
C ALA A 214 31.05 -5.97 -2.39
N GLY A 215 31.92 -5.07 -2.85
CA GLY A 215 32.26 -3.82 -2.14
C GLY A 215 31.05 -2.91 -1.92
N ALA A 216 30.00 -3.02 -2.77
CA ALA A 216 28.77 -2.27 -2.61
C ALA A 216 28.07 -2.55 -1.27
N TYR A 217 28.13 -3.78 -0.76
CA TYR A 217 27.55 -4.12 0.55
C TYR A 217 28.20 -3.31 1.68
N ALA A 218 29.54 -3.25 1.71
CA ALA A 218 30.27 -2.45 2.69
C ALA A 218 30.01 -0.95 2.52
N TRP A 219 30.05 -0.46 1.26
CA TRP A 219 29.79 0.94 0.92
C TRP A 219 28.44 1.41 1.44
N VAL A 220 27.39 0.61 1.25
CA VAL A 220 26.01 0.91 1.64
C VAL A 220 25.83 0.78 3.16
N THR A 221 26.28 -0.33 3.75
CA THR A 221 26.06 -0.58 5.19
C THR A 221 26.85 0.39 6.08
N LEU A 222 28.00 0.89 5.64
CA LEU A 222 28.77 1.90 6.37
C LEU A 222 28.28 3.34 6.13
N ALA A 223 27.46 3.61 5.12
CA ALA A 223 27.02 4.96 4.76
C ALA A 223 26.37 5.75 5.92
N PRO A 224 25.53 5.17 6.81
CA PRO A 224 24.99 5.91 7.96
C PRO A 224 26.06 6.51 8.88
N LEU A 225 27.27 5.92 8.92
CA LEU A 225 28.40 6.44 9.70
C LEU A 225 29.00 7.71 9.07
N ALA A 226 28.87 7.87 7.75
CA ALA A 226 29.33 9.04 7.02
C ALA A 226 28.42 10.26 7.14
N ALA A 227 27.18 10.08 7.61
CA ALA A 227 26.22 11.18 7.76
C ALA A 227 26.77 12.32 8.62
N THR A 228 26.75 13.54 8.08
CA THR A 228 27.26 14.76 8.73
C THR A 228 26.20 15.48 9.55
N SER A 229 24.90 15.31 9.22
CA SER A 229 23.78 15.91 9.94
C SER A 229 22.62 14.94 10.12
N GLN A 230 21.76 15.24 11.10
CA GLN A 230 20.52 14.49 11.31
C GLN A 230 19.58 14.62 10.11
N ALA A 231 19.57 15.77 9.45
CA ALA A 231 18.76 16.03 8.27
C ALA A 231 19.18 15.12 7.09
N THR A 232 20.49 14.99 6.81
CA THR A 232 20.98 14.11 5.74
C THR A 232 20.68 12.65 6.02
N LEU A 233 20.84 12.21 7.28
CA LEU A 233 20.51 10.86 7.70
C LEU A 233 19.00 10.57 7.60
N ARG A 234 18.17 11.55 7.99
CA ARG A 234 16.72 11.47 7.82
C ARG A 234 16.31 11.29 6.36
N GLN A 235 16.91 12.08 5.46
CA GLN A 235 16.66 11.95 4.02
C GLN A 235 17.08 10.57 3.50
N PHE A 236 18.26 10.08 3.90
CA PHE A 236 18.71 8.73 3.54
C PHE A 236 17.72 7.64 3.97
N ILE A 237 17.23 7.68 5.22
CA ILE A 237 16.25 6.72 5.73
C ILE A 237 14.96 6.83 4.96
N ARG A 238 14.41 8.04 4.74
CA ARG A 238 13.16 8.27 4.02
C ARG A 238 13.25 7.78 2.57
N ASP A 239 14.30 8.20 1.87
CA ASP A 239 14.49 7.91 0.46
C ASP A 239 14.80 6.43 0.24
N GLY A 240 15.56 5.81 1.16
CA GLY A 240 15.78 4.37 1.20
C GLY A 240 14.47 3.59 1.36
N TRP A 241 13.55 4.04 2.23
CA TRP A 241 12.22 3.45 2.38
C TRP A 241 11.39 3.55 1.10
N VAL A 242 11.29 4.76 0.53
CA VAL A 242 10.46 5.00 -0.65
C VAL A 242 10.99 4.21 -1.85
N GLY A 243 12.29 4.27 -2.11
CA GLY A 243 12.91 3.55 -3.22
C GLY A 243 12.81 2.03 -3.04
N SER A 244 13.07 1.51 -1.83
CA SER A 244 12.94 0.07 -1.57
C SER A 244 11.51 -0.41 -1.70
N ALA A 245 10.53 0.32 -1.18
CA ALA A 245 9.12 -0.04 -1.33
C ALA A 245 8.69 -0.09 -2.80
N PHE A 246 9.16 0.86 -3.62
CA PHE A 246 8.91 0.87 -5.05
C PHE A 246 9.58 -0.30 -5.78
N ILE A 247 10.86 -0.59 -5.48
CA ILE A 247 11.59 -1.71 -6.08
C ILE A 247 10.94 -3.05 -5.70
N PHE A 248 10.60 -3.25 -4.43
CA PHE A 248 9.89 -4.45 -3.98
C PHE A 248 8.52 -4.61 -4.66
N TRP A 249 7.79 -3.50 -4.85
CA TRP A 249 6.54 -3.53 -5.60
C TRP A 249 6.79 -3.95 -7.06
N CYS A 250 7.86 -3.44 -7.71
CA CYS A 250 8.25 -3.89 -9.05
C CYS A 250 8.54 -5.38 -9.10
N PHE A 251 9.31 -5.93 -8.16
CA PHE A 251 9.61 -7.37 -8.08
C PHE A 251 8.33 -8.22 -7.98
N LEU A 252 7.36 -7.76 -7.21
CA LEU A 252 6.10 -8.48 -7.03
C LEU A 252 5.17 -8.38 -8.24
N VAL A 253 5.17 -7.25 -8.95
CA VAL A 253 4.19 -6.95 -10.03
C VAL A 253 4.72 -7.34 -11.40
N PHE A 254 6.00 -7.08 -11.67
CA PHE A 254 6.59 -7.34 -12.99
C PHE A 254 7.37 -8.65 -12.99
N PRO A 255 6.96 -9.64 -13.81
CA PRO A 255 7.65 -10.93 -13.88
C PRO A 255 8.91 -10.82 -14.77
N LEU A 256 9.86 -9.99 -14.36
CA LEU A 256 11.11 -9.77 -15.07
C LEU A 256 12.26 -10.45 -14.34
N SER A 257 13.18 -11.06 -15.09
CA SER A 257 14.34 -11.78 -14.57
C SER A 257 15.62 -11.36 -15.27
N ALA A 258 16.72 -11.47 -14.57
CA ALA A 258 18.05 -11.40 -15.15
C ALA A 258 18.79 -12.69 -14.78
N THR A 259 18.69 -13.70 -15.63
CA THR A 259 19.42 -14.96 -15.42
C THR A 259 20.92 -14.69 -15.56
N PRO A 260 21.76 -14.92 -14.51
CA PRO A 260 23.17 -14.60 -14.58
C PRO A 260 23.87 -15.24 -15.78
N ARG A 261 24.64 -14.45 -16.55
CA ARG A 261 25.32 -14.93 -17.75
C ARG A 261 26.31 -16.03 -17.41
N PRO A 262 26.38 -17.14 -18.19
CA PRO A 262 27.24 -18.26 -17.92
C PRO A 262 28.72 -17.86 -17.85
N PHE A 263 29.48 -18.39 -16.90
CA PHE A 263 30.91 -18.25 -16.84
C PHE A 263 31.52 -19.40 -16.01
N GLY A 264 32.80 -19.70 -16.18
CA GLY A 264 33.57 -20.60 -15.33
C GLY A 264 34.59 -19.81 -14.53
N ALA A 265 34.64 -20.02 -13.22
CA ALA A 265 35.60 -19.35 -12.35
C ALA A 265 37.03 -19.79 -12.66
N THR A 266 37.96 -18.83 -12.80
CA THR A 266 39.38 -19.08 -13.02
C THR A 266 40.24 -18.70 -11.82
N ASN A 267 39.66 -17.96 -10.86
CA ASN A 267 40.35 -17.51 -9.64
C ASN A 267 39.38 -17.42 -8.45
N TRP A 268 39.88 -17.05 -7.28
CA TRP A 268 39.09 -16.98 -6.03
C TRP A 268 37.94 -15.96 -6.10
N LEU A 269 38.09 -14.86 -6.85
CA LEU A 269 37.01 -13.88 -7.08
C LEU A 269 35.89 -14.48 -7.93
N GLY A 270 36.25 -15.28 -8.96
CA GLY A 270 35.29 -16.02 -9.75
C GLY A 270 34.50 -17.00 -8.90
N HIS A 271 35.13 -17.75 -8.00
CA HIS A 271 34.44 -18.64 -7.07
C HIS A 271 33.53 -17.87 -6.07
N LEU A 272 33.94 -16.67 -5.63
CA LEU A 272 33.05 -15.81 -4.83
C LEU A 272 31.79 -15.43 -5.62
N LEU A 273 31.91 -15.09 -6.90
CA LEU A 273 30.78 -14.80 -7.77
C LEU A 273 29.87 -16.03 -7.97
N GLU A 274 30.43 -17.24 -8.12
CA GLU A 274 29.65 -18.47 -8.21
C GLU A 274 28.81 -18.69 -6.94
N LEU A 275 29.37 -18.47 -5.75
CA LEU A 275 28.68 -18.60 -4.48
C LEU A 275 27.52 -17.60 -4.35
N ASP A 276 27.72 -16.37 -4.83
CA ASP A 276 26.69 -15.32 -4.80
C ASP A 276 25.53 -15.69 -5.74
N ARG A 277 25.83 -16.17 -6.94
CA ARG A 277 24.84 -16.63 -7.94
C ARG A 277 23.95 -17.78 -7.47
N VAL A 278 24.49 -18.66 -6.63
CA VAL A 278 23.69 -19.76 -6.03
C VAL A 278 22.69 -19.26 -5.00
N ARG A 279 23.01 -18.16 -4.33
CA ARG A 279 22.17 -17.58 -3.26
C ARG A 279 21.12 -16.62 -3.80
N ASP A 280 21.45 -15.87 -4.82
CA ASP A 280 20.58 -14.85 -5.40
C ASP A 280 19.48 -15.47 -6.29
N THR A 281 18.47 -14.69 -6.58
CA THR A 281 17.40 -15.09 -7.51
C THR A 281 17.33 -14.11 -8.68
N ALA A 282 17.21 -14.67 -9.88
CA ALA A 282 17.09 -13.89 -11.11
C ALA A 282 15.92 -12.89 -11.10
N PHE A 283 14.87 -13.14 -10.31
CA PHE A 283 13.68 -12.30 -10.25
C PHE A 283 13.77 -11.07 -9.33
N CYS A 284 14.83 -10.92 -8.54
CA CYS A 284 15.08 -9.74 -7.72
C CYS A 284 16.10 -8.79 -8.38
N ALA A 285 16.13 -8.74 -9.71
CA ALA A 285 17.10 -7.96 -10.47
C ALA A 285 16.57 -6.60 -10.95
N PHE A 286 15.30 -6.50 -11.34
CA PHE A 286 14.71 -5.31 -11.97
C PHE A 286 13.69 -4.59 -11.07
N PRO A 287 13.92 -3.30 -10.72
CA PRO A 287 15.13 -2.48 -10.83
C PRO A 287 16.24 -2.91 -9.86
N SER A 288 17.53 -2.70 -10.21
CA SER A 288 18.65 -3.18 -9.41
C SER A 288 18.84 -2.43 -8.09
N PHE A 289 18.81 -3.17 -6.96
CA PHE A 289 19.22 -2.65 -5.65
C PHE A 289 20.73 -2.37 -5.56
N HIS A 290 21.56 -3.14 -6.29
CA HIS A 290 23.00 -2.93 -6.38
C HIS A 290 23.40 -1.64 -7.11
N VAL A 291 22.44 -0.95 -7.70
CA VAL A 291 22.62 0.40 -8.26
C VAL A 291 21.94 1.44 -7.38
N PHE A 292 20.71 1.22 -7.00
CA PHE A 292 19.94 2.17 -6.17
C PHE A 292 20.65 2.52 -4.86
N TRP A 293 21.06 1.51 -4.08
CA TRP A 293 21.67 1.73 -2.77
C TRP A 293 23.05 2.38 -2.83
N PRO A 294 24.03 1.98 -3.70
CA PRO A 294 25.30 2.67 -3.81
C PRO A 294 25.20 4.15 -4.15
N PHE A 295 24.29 4.54 -5.07
CA PHE A 295 24.08 5.96 -5.37
C PHE A 295 23.44 6.71 -4.21
N LEU A 296 22.50 6.10 -3.50
CA LEU A 296 21.91 6.71 -2.31
C LEU A 296 22.94 6.86 -1.19
N ALA A 297 23.81 5.87 -1.00
CA ALA A 297 24.94 5.93 -0.06
C ALA A 297 25.96 7.00 -0.45
N ALA A 298 26.28 7.14 -1.73
CA ALA A 298 27.22 8.15 -2.25
C ALA A 298 26.83 9.57 -1.81
N ARG A 299 25.53 9.86 -1.68
CA ARG A 299 25.05 11.15 -1.15
C ARG A 299 25.50 11.42 0.29
N LEU A 300 25.57 10.39 1.14
CA LEU A 300 26.09 10.54 2.51
C LEU A 300 27.62 10.62 2.52
N TRP A 301 28.29 9.79 1.70
CA TRP A 301 29.74 9.79 1.57
C TRP A 301 30.27 11.11 1.00
N ALA A 302 29.54 11.79 0.11
CA ALA A 302 29.89 13.11 -0.40
C ALA A 302 29.99 14.20 0.70
N GLY A 303 29.48 13.94 1.91
CA GLY A 303 29.73 14.76 3.09
C GLY A 303 31.13 14.54 3.75
N ARG A 304 31.88 13.52 3.35
CA ARG A 304 33.18 13.13 3.89
C ARG A 304 34.28 13.04 2.82
N LEU A 305 33.90 12.68 1.60
CA LEU A 305 34.75 12.51 0.44
C LEU A 305 34.35 13.51 -0.65
N PRO A 306 35.23 13.86 -1.58
CA PRO A 306 34.85 14.62 -2.76
C PRO A 306 33.70 13.97 -3.49
N ALA A 307 32.69 14.75 -3.92
CA ALA A 307 31.48 14.21 -4.58
C ALA A 307 31.86 13.38 -5.82
N VAL A 308 32.85 13.80 -6.61
CA VAL A 308 33.35 13.05 -7.78
C VAL A 308 33.82 11.65 -7.39
N VAL A 309 34.52 11.50 -6.27
CA VAL A 309 34.98 10.18 -5.77
C VAL A 309 33.78 9.34 -5.32
N SER A 310 32.86 9.92 -4.55
CA SER A 310 31.70 9.20 -4.01
C SER A 310 30.78 8.68 -5.11
N TYR A 311 30.42 9.53 -6.07
CA TYR A 311 29.57 9.13 -7.20
C TYR A 311 30.32 8.32 -8.25
N GLY A 312 31.66 8.55 -8.42
CA GLY A 312 32.52 7.73 -9.26
C GLY A 312 32.57 6.28 -8.79
N LEU A 313 32.74 6.04 -7.48
CA LEU A 313 32.68 4.70 -6.90
C LEU A 313 31.31 4.05 -7.08
N ALA A 314 30.23 4.78 -6.85
CA ALA A 314 28.87 4.25 -7.10
C ALA A 314 28.67 3.89 -8.57
N THR A 315 29.21 4.66 -9.51
CA THR A 315 29.17 4.36 -10.96
C THR A 315 29.97 3.10 -11.29
N LEU A 316 31.17 2.93 -10.71
CA LEU A 316 31.96 1.71 -10.88
C LEU A 316 31.25 0.47 -10.31
N MET A 317 30.59 0.60 -9.15
CA MET A 317 29.76 -0.46 -8.59
C MET A 317 28.57 -0.79 -9.50
N ALA A 318 27.89 0.21 -10.07
CA ALA A 318 26.82 0.01 -11.04
C ALA A 318 27.32 -0.68 -12.32
N ALA A 319 28.48 -0.28 -12.84
CA ALA A 319 29.11 -0.94 -13.98
C ALA A 319 29.48 -2.40 -13.69
N SER A 320 29.91 -2.68 -12.44
CA SER A 320 30.23 -4.04 -12.02
C SER A 320 29.02 -4.99 -12.07
N CYS A 321 27.79 -4.49 -11.89
CA CYS A 321 26.58 -5.28 -12.04
C CYS A 321 26.47 -5.91 -13.46
N VAL A 322 26.83 -5.13 -14.48
CA VAL A 322 26.82 -5.60 -15.87
C VAL A 322 28.05 -6.46 -16.17
N THR A 323 29.23 -6.04 -15.72
CA THR A 323 30.47 -6.77 -16.05
C THR A 323 30.60 -8.10 -15.32
N THR A 324 30.00 -8.27 -14.15
CA THR A 324 29.87 -9.58 -13.48
C THR A 324 28.81 -10.47 -14.11
N GLY A 325 27.94 -9.94 -14.98
CA GLY A 325 26.84 -10.67 -15.58
C GLY A 325 25.70 -11.01 -14.61
N MET A 326 25.58 -10.28 -13.49
CA MET A 326 24.49 -10.46 -12.52
C MET A 326 23.24 -9.65 -12.87
N HIS A 327 23.39 -8.53 -13.57
CA HIS A 327 22.32 -7.65 -14.00
C HIS A 327 22.44 -7.25 -15.46
N SER A 328 21.33 -6.94 -16.09
CA SER A 328 21.27 -6.32 -17.42
C SER A 328 21.46 -4.80 -17.34
N LEU A 329 21.74 -4.17 -18.50
CA LEU A 329 21.73 -2.71 -18.61
C LEU A 329 20.38 -2.11 -18.22
N VAL A 330 19.28 -2.80 -18.55
CA VAL A 330 17.92 -2.36 -18.22
C VAL A 330 17.72 -2.30 -16.72
N ASP A 331 18.20 -3.30 -15.98
CA ASP A 331 18.13 -3.32 -14.51
C ASP A 331 18.91 -2.17 -13.87
N VAL A 332 20.12 -1.93 -14.41
CA VAL A 332 21.03 -0.87 -13.95
C VAL A 332 20.41 0.51 -14.20
N LEU A 333 19.93 0.76 -15.40
CA LEU A 333 19.29 2.04 -15.75
C LEU A 333 18.01 2.27 -14.94
N ALA A 334 17.20 1.23 -14.72
CA ALA A 334 16.01 1.32 -13.89
C ALA A 334 16.38 1.62 -12.43
N GLY A 335 17.38 0.93 -11.85
CA GLY A 335 17.86 1.18 -10.48
C GLY A 335 18.39 2.61 -10.29
N PHE A 336 19.13 3.12 -11.28
CA PHE A 336 19.58 4.51 -11.31
C PHE A 336 18.40 5.49 -11.44
N GLY A 337 17.41 5.16 -12.29
CA GLY A 337 16.17 5.94 -12.43
C GLY A 337 15.41 6.08 -11.11
N VAL A 338 15.32 4.99 -10.31
CA VAL A 338 14.74 5.03 -8.96
C VAL A 338 15.54 5.97 -8.05
N PHE A 339 16.87 5.89 -8.05
CA PHE A 339 17.71 6.83 -7.29
C PHE A 339 17.43 8.29 -7.68
N VAL A 340 17.41 8.61 -8.98
CA VAL A 340 17.12 9.97 -9.47
C VAL A 340 15.74 10.44 -9.02
N ALA A 341 14.73 9.56 -9.09
CA ALA A 341 13.37 9.88 -8.68
C ALA A 341 13.30 10.20 -7.17
N VAL A 342 13.90 9.36 -6.31
CA VAL A 342 13.88 9.61 -4.86
C VAL A 342 14.78 10.78 -4.45
N ASN A 343 15.87 11.03 -5.17
CA ASN A 343 16.72 12.18 -4.93
C ASN A 343 15.99 13.51 -5.17
N ARG A 344 14.98 13.50 -6.05
CA ARG A 344 14.08 14.63 -6.34
C ARG A 344 12.69 14.46 -5.74
N LEU A 345 12.55 13.62 -4.70
CA LEU A 345 11.25 13.27 -4.13
C LEU A 345 10.45 14.49 -3.66
N ASP A 346 11.09 15.45 -3.00
CA ASP A 346 10.43 16.65 -2.50
C ASP A 346 9.96 17.59 -3.64
N ASP A 347 10.74 17.68 -4.73
CA ASP A 347 10.37 18.44 -5.92
C ASP A 347 9.23 17.76 -6.68
N GLY A 348 9.34 16.45 -6.86
CA GLY A 348 8.31 15.62 -7.47
C GLY A 348 6.99 15.70 -6.69
N TRP A 349 7.04 15.61 -5.35
CA TRP A 349 5.88 15.76 -4.50
C TRP A 349 5.23 17.15 -4.65
N ARG A 350 6.01 18.22 -4.62
CA ARG A 350 5.52 19.58 -4.84
C ARG A 350 4.90 19.75 -6.23
N ALA A 351 5.49 19.17 -7.26
CA ALA A 351 4.94 19.18 -8.61
C ALA A 351 3.60 18.42 -8.67
N LEU A 352 3.52 17.25 -8.04
CA LEU A 352 2.30 16.46 -7.94
C LEU A 352 1.19 17.22 -7.19
N LEU A 353 1.51 17.87 -6.07
CA LEU A 353 0.54 18.71 -5.34
C LEU A 353 0.04 19.88 -6.18
N ARG A 354 0.93 20.57 -6.92
CA ARG A 354 0.50 21.67 -7.84
C ARG A 354 -0.43 21.16 -8.92
N GLN A 355 -0.14 20.01 -9.51
CA GLN A 355 -1.02 19.42 -10.53
C GLN A 355 -2.35 18.98 -9.93
N THR A 356 -2.33 18.39 -8.74
CA THR A 356 -3.52 18.00 -7.98
C THR A 356 -4.39 19.22 -7.65
N GLU A 357 -3.78 20.34 -7.24
CA GLU A 357 -4.49 21.60 -6.97
C GLU A 357 -5.13 22.16 -8.25
N ARG A 358 -4.45 22.08 -9.40
CA ARG A 358 -5.02 22.48 -10.70
C ARG A 358 -6.26 21.65 -11.03
N VAL A 359 -6.19 20.33 -10.87
CA VAL A 359 -7.33 19.43 -11.10
C VAL A 359 -8.46 19.72 -10.10
N ALA A 360 -8.15 19.90 -8.82
CA ALA A 360 -9.13 20.22 -7.78
C ALA A 360 -9.93 21.51 -8.06
N ASN A 361 -9.31 22.47 -8.73
CA ASN A 361 -9.93 23.75 -9.08
C ASN A 361 -10.44 23.81 -10.54
N SER A 362 -10.53 22.67 -11.23
CA SER A 362 -10.93 22.61 -12.65
C SER A 362 -12.42 22.44 -12.87
N TRP A 363 -13.27 22.66 -11.87
CA TRP A 363 -14.72 22.57 -12.02
C TRP A 363 -15.22 23.51 -13.09
N ARG A 364 -15.96 22.97 -14.05
CA ARG A 364 -16.68 23.70 -15.10
C ARG A 364 -18.06 23.09 -15.27
N ASP A 365 -19.04 23.92 -15.51
CA ASP A 365 -20.37 23.53 -15.91
C ASP A 365 -20.81 24.29 -17.16
N TRP A 366 -21.58 23.63 -17.99
CA TRP A 366 -22.17 24.21 -19.20
C TRP A 366 -23.69 24.07 -19.11
N ARG A 367 -24.42 25.07 -19.53
CA ARG A 367 -25.87 25.05 -19.63
C ARG A 367 -26.29 25.03 -21.07
N VAL A 368 -27.14 24.05 -21.43
CA VAL A 368 -27.77 23.90 -22.74
C VAL A 368 -29.29 23.83 -22.50
N GLY A 369 -29.97 24.95 -22.65
CA GLY A 369 -31.37 25.07 -22.27
C GLY A 369 -31.58 24.78 -20.77
N ARG A 370 -32.42 23.78 -20.45
CA ARG A 370 -32.70 23.36 -19.07
C ARG A 370 -31.69 22.35 -18.48
N VAL A 371 -30.74 21.92 -19.30
CA VAL A 371 -29.75 20.90 -18.90
C VAL A 371 -28.45 21.56 -18.46
N ARG A 372 -27.92 21.15 -17.31
CA ARG A 372 -26.57 21.49 -16.86
C ARG A 372 -25.67 20.27 -16.98
N ILE A 373 -24.53 20.41 -17.66
CA ILE A 373 -23.51 19.40 -17.84
C ILE A 373 -22.30 19.79 -17.01
N ILE A 374 -21.84 18.89 -16.15
CA ILE A 374 -20.74 19.11 -15.21
C ILE A 374 -19.54 18.27 -15.66
N ASN A 375 -18.37 18.92 -15.88
CA ASN A 375 -17.19 18.28 -16.46
C ASN A 375 -16.67 17.08 -15.68
N HIS A 376 -16.67 17.14 -14.34
CA HIS A 376 -16.11 16.06 -13.52
C HIS A 376 -16.95 14.76 -13.50
N GLY A 377 -18.19 14.78 -14.01
CA GLY A 377 -18.95 13.56 -14.30
C GLY A 377 -18.24 12.65 -15.31
N GLY A 378 -17.45 13.22 -16.24
CA GLY A 378 -16.67 12.47 -17.21
C GLY A 378 -15.67 11.49 -16.59
N TYR A 379 -15.06 11.86 -15.45
CA TYR A 379 -14.13 10.95 -14.76
C TYR A 379 -14.80 9.66 -14.27
N VAL A 380 -16.05 9.75 -13.84
CA VAL A 380 -16.78 8.57 -13.35
C VAL A 380 -17.27 7.72 -14.50
N GLY A 381 -17.71 8.35 -15.60
CA GLY A 381 -18.05 7.65 -16.82
C GLY A 381 -16.85 6.89 -17.40
N ALA A 382 -15.70 7.54 -17.48
CA ALA A 382 -14.46 6.91 -17.91
C ALA A 382 -14.00 5.77 -16.96
N ALA A 383 -14.17 5.96 -15.63
CA ALA A 383 -13.88 4.93 -14.64
C ALA A 383 -14.77 3.69 -14.82
N ALA A 384 -16.06 3.90 -15.06
CA ALA A 384 -17.01 2.81 -15.29
C ALA A 384 -16.70 2.08 -16.62
N ALA A 385 -16.46 2.82 -17.71
CA ALA A 385 -16.11 2.23 -19.00
C ALA A 385 -14.78 1.45 -18.93
N GLY A 386 -13.73 2.06 -18.38
CA GLY A 386 -12.41 1.42 -18.25
C GLY A 386 -12.45 0.21 -17.32
N GLY A 387 -13.22 0.28 -16.23
CA GLY A 387 -13.42 -0.85 -15.32
C GLY A 387 -14.15 -2.02 -15.97
N LEU A 388 -15.26 -1.77 -16.66
CA LEU A 388 -16.00 -2.84 -17.35
C LEU A 388 -15.21 -3.42 -18.53
N TRP A 389 -14.46 -2.60 -19.25
CA TRP A 389 -13.54 -3.08 -20.27
C TRP A 389 -12.50 -4.04 -19.69
N LEU A 390 -11.88 -3.67 -18.56
CA LEU A 390 -10.93 -4.54 -17.86
C LEU A 390 -11.62 -5.84 -17.39
N VAL A 391 -12.83 -5.75 -16.81
CA VAL A 391 -13.59 -6.95 -16.40
C VAL A 391 -13.81 -7.85 -17.63
N GLY A 392 -14.21 -7.30 -18.77
CA GLY A 392 -14.42 -8.06 -20.01
C GLY A 392 -13.16 -8.77 -20.51
N ILE A 393 -11.99 -8.11 -20.41
CA ILE A 393 -10.69 -8.74 -20.74
C ILE A 393 -10.38 -9.90 -19.77
N LEU A 394 -10.70 -9.74 -18.50
CA LEU A 394 -10.41 -10.76 -17.49
C LEU A 394 -11.35 -11.97 -17.55
N THR A 395 -12.59 -11.78 -17.99
CA THR A 395 -13.61 -12.85 -18.01
C THR A 395 -13.83 -13.47 -19.37
N GLY A 396 -13.34 -12.82 -20.44
CA GLY A 396 -13.61 -13.22 -21.82
C GLY A 396 -14.96 -12.73 -22.35
N GLU A 397 -15.13 -12.83 -23.67
CA GLU A 397 -16.22 -12.21 -24.42
C GLU A 397 -17.61 -12.81 -24.13
N SER A 398 -17.66 -14.05 -23.69
CA SER A 398 -18.91 -14.79 -23.44
C SER A 398 -19.73 -14.29 -22.25
N HIS A 399 -19.17 -13.42 -21.39
CA HIS A 399 -19.77 -13.03 -20.12
C HIS A 399 -20.41 -11.62 -20.12
N ALA A 400 -20.68 -11.03 -21.28
CA ALA A 400 -21.19 -9.65 -21.38
C ALA A 400 -22.51 -9.44 -20.60
N GLY A 401 -23.43 -10.39 -20.64
CA GLY A 401 -24.70 -10.31 -19.92
C GLY A 401 -24.50 -10.34 -18.39
N GLU A 402 -23.70 -11.27 -17.92
CA GLU A 402 -23.35 -11.45 -16.51
C GLU A 402 -22.61 -10.24 -15.94
N ILE A 403 -21.67 -9.67 -16.70
CA ILE A 403 -20.98 -8.42 -16.35
C ILE A 403 -21.98 -7.29 -16.16
N MET A 404 -22.96 -7.16 -17.07
CA MET A 404 -23.97 -6.12 -16.99
C MET A 404 -24.89 -6.29 -15.79
N VAL A 405 -25.26 -7.53 -15.42
CA VAL A 405 -26.03 -7.81 -14.19
C VAL A 405 -25.27 -7.28 -12.96
N VAL A 406 -23.98 -7.64 -12.81
CA VAL A 406 -23.16 -7.18 -11.68
C VAL A 406 -22.99 -5.66 -11.69
N ALA A 407 -22.76 -5.06 -12.86
CA ALA A 407 -22.59 -3.62 -13.02
C ALA A 407 -23.85 -2.83 -12.62
N PHE A 408 -25.04 -3.28 -13.08
CA PHE A 408 -26.30 -2.65 -12.69
C PHE A 408 -26.63 -2.85 -11.21
N CYS A 409 -26.43 -4.05 -10.66
CA CYS A 409 -26.58 -4.27 -9.21
C CYS A 409 -25.65 -3.34 -8.40
N GLY A 410 -24.41 -3.16 -8.84
CA GLY A 410 -23.47 -2.24 -8.23
C GLY A 410 -23.95 -0.78 -8.31
N LEU A 411 -24.44 -0.34 -9.47
CA LEU A 411 -24.95 1.02 -9.67
C LEU A 411 -26.18 1.30 -8.80
N PHE A 412 -27.15 0.37 -8.78
CA PHE A 412 -28.35 0.48 -7.94
C PHE A 412 -28.01 0.46 -6.46
N GLY A 413 -27.14 -0.46 -6.03
CA GLY A 413 -26.69 -0.54 -4.64
C GLY A 413 -26.00 0.76 -4.19
N ALA A 414 -25.15 1.33 -5.05
CA ALA A 414 -24.53 2.63 -4.78
C ALA A 414 -25.54 3.77 -4.64
N GLY A 415 -26.58 3.79 -5.48
CA GLY A 415 -27.68 4.76 -5.41
C GLY A 415 -28.50 4.64 -4.14
N ILE A 416 -28.93 3.40 -3.80
CA ILE A 416 -29.69 3.10 -2.57
C ILE A 416 -28.89 3.53 -1.32
N TRP A 417 -27.60 3.19 -1.26
CA TRP A 417 -26.74 3.55 -0.15
C TRP A 417 -26.70 5.06 0.08
N ALA A 418 -26.50 5.82 -0.99
CA ALA A 418 -26.38 7.28 -0.89
C ALA A 418 -27.71 7.96 -0.51
N GLN A 419 -28.84 7.48 -1.04
CA GLN A 419 -30.14 8.14 -0.85
C GLN A 419 -30.82 7.74 0.46
N TRP A 420 -30.70 6.48 0.87
CA TRP A 420 -31.43 5.94 2.01
C TRP A 420 -30.57 5.84 3.26
N LEU A 421 -29.37 5.29 3.14
CA LEU A 421 -28.50 5.04 4.30
C LEU A 421 -27.67 6.25 4.71
N GLU A 422 -27.15 7.02 3.75
CA GLU A 422 -26.42 8.25 4.06
C GLU A 422 -27.32 9.49 4.18
N SER A 423 -28.61 9.35 3.89
CA SER A 423 -29.61 10.45 3.89
C SER A 423 -29.10 11.68 3.13
N SER A 424 -28.51 11.46 1.95
CA SER A 424 -27.89 12.52 1.15
C SER A 424 -28.90 13.54 0.68
N SER A 425 -28.95 14.70 1.33
CA SER A 425 -29.85 15.79 0.94
C SER A 425 -29.43 16.38 -0.42
N GLY A 426 -30.42 16.59 -1.32
CA GLY A 426 -30.22 17.28 -2.58
C GLY A 426 -29.24 16.61 -3.55
N LEU A 427 -29.12 15.28 -3.52
CA LEU A 427 -28.19 14.51 -4.36
C LEU A 427 -26.72 14.96 -4.23
N SER A 428 -26.34 15.54 -3.11
CA SER A 428 -24.95 15.97 -2.85
C SER A 428 -23.96 14.81 -2.98
N ARG A 429 -24.39 13.58 -2.66
CA ARG A 429 -23.69 12.31 -2.95
C ARG A 429 -24.66 11.36 -3.63
N PRO A 430 -24.76 11.39 -4.96
CA PRO A 430 -25.75 10.54 -5.67
C PRO A 430 -25.46 9.05 -5.56
N PHE A 431 -24.20 8.66 -5.30
CA PHE A 431 -23.79 7.26 -5.23
C PHE A 431 -22.79 7.04 -4.08
N GLY A 432 -22.98 5.98 -3.30
CA GLY A 432 -22.14 5.56 -2.19
C GLY A 432 -21.26 4.36 -2.56
N TYR A 433 -19.97 4.48 -2.30
CA TYR A 433 -18.97 3.46 -2.64
C TYR A 433 -19.28 2.07 -2.07
N TYR A 434 -19.60 1.99 -0.78
CA TYR A 434 -19.91 0.71 -0.14
C TYR A 434 -21.18 0.06 -0.68
N GLY A 435 -22.16 0.86 -1.02
CA GLY A 435 -23.36 0.36 -1.69
C GLY A 435 -23.04 -0.26 -3.05
N GLY A 436 -22.06 0.30 -3.78
CA GLY A 436 -21.59 -0.29 -5.03
C GLY A 436 -20.94 -1.65 -4.82
N ILE A 437 -20.13 -1.83 -3.77
CA ILE A 437 -19.54 -3.14 -3.46
C ILE A 437 -20.62 -4.14 -3.03
N PHE A 438 -21.51 -3.77 -2.11
CA PHE A 438 -22.60 -4.67 -1.69
C PHE A 438 -23.50 -5.07 -2.85
N GLY A 439 -23.86 -4.10 -3.73
CA GLY A 439 -24.63 -4.38 -4.94
C GLY A 439 -23.87 -5.28 -5.91
N GLY A 440 -22.58 -5.04 -6.12
CA GLY A 440 -21.73 -5.91 -6.94
C GLY A 440 -21.63 -7.34 -6.40
N CYS A 441 -21.45 -7.50 -5.08
CA CYS A 441 -21.49 -8.82 -4.43
C CYS A 441 -22.84 -9.51 -4.63
N LEU A 442 -23.95 -8.78 -4.48
CA LEU A 442 -25.29 -9.31 -4.75
C LEU A 442 -25.44 -9.74 -6.21
N GLY A 443 -24.96 -8.91 -7.16
CA GLY A 443 -24.95 -9.25 -8.58
C GLY A 443 -24.15 -10.52 -8.88
N ALA A 444 -22.97 -10.66 -8.28
CA ALA A 444 -22.15 -11.87 -8.41
C ALA A 444 -22.87 -13.11 -7.82
N LEU A 445 -23.57 -12.95 -6.70
CA LEU A 445 -24.39 -14.03 -6.13
C LEU A 445 -25.56 -14.41 -7.06
N ILE A 446 -26.25 -13.45 -7.67
CA ILE A 446 -27.30 -13.70 -8.66
C ILE A 446 -26.74 -14.51 -9.83
N VAL A 447 -25.57 -14.09 -10.38
CA VAL A 447 -24.90 -14.82 -11.46
C VAL A 447 -24.48 -16.21 -11.02
N GLN A 448 -24.04 -16.40 -9.76
CA GLN A 448 -23.69 -17.72 -9.22
C GLN A 448 -24.87 -18.69 -9.27
N PHE A 449 -26.06 -18.24 -8.87
CA PHE A 449 -27.27 -19.07 -8.89
C PHE A 449 -27.82 -19.29 -10.30
N TRP A 450 -27.58 -18.36 -11.21
CA TRP A 450 -28.12 -18.41 -12.57
C TRP A 450 -27.23 -19.17 -13.55
N ARG A 451 -25.88 -18.95 -13.48
CA ARG A 451 -24.91 -19.46 -14.46
C ARG A 451 -23.78 -20.28 -13.84
N GLY A 452 -23.54 -20.16 -12.54
CA GLY A 452 -22.40 -20.78 -11.87
C GLY A 452 -21.13 -19.95 -11.88
N ASP A 453 -21.09 -18.82 -12.60
CA ASP A 453 -19.87 -18.01 -12.85
C ASP A 453 -19.67 -16.84 -11.85
N GLY A 454 -20.40 -16.86 -10.74
CA GLY A 454 -20.36 -15.79 -9.72
C GLY A 454 -18.96 -15.54 -9.15
N TRP A 455 -18.16 -16.59 -8.93
CA TRP A 455 -16.78 -16.44 -8.48
C TRP A 455 -15.90 -15.72 -9.50
N LEU A 456 -16.09 -16.02 -10.79
CA LEU A 456 -15.35 -15.37 -11.87
C LEU A 456 -15.63 -13.85 -11.86
N LEU A 457 -16.93 -13.49 -11.82
CA LEU A 457 -17.33 -12.09 -11.79
C LEU A 457 -16.87 -11.39 -10.50
N PHE A 458 -17.00 -12.03 -9.34
CA PHE A 458 -16.54 -11.49 -8.07
C PHE A 458 -15.03 -11.18 -8.09
N GLY A 459 -14.21 -12.11 -8.59
CA GLY A 459 -12.76 -11.93 -8.75
C GLY A 459 -12.41 -10.85 -9.76
N ALA A 460 -13.06 -10.82 -10.93
CA ALA A 460 -12.82 -9.88 -12.00
C ALA A 460 -13.19 -8.43 -11.59
N PHE A 461 -14.35 -8.24 -10.97
CA PHE A 461 -14.75 -6.94 -10.44
C PHE A 461 -13.84 -6.49 -9.28
N ALA A 462 -13.39 -7.40 -8.42
CA ALA A 462 -12.41 -7.09 -7.39
C ALA A 462 -11.07 -6.65 -8.01
N ALA A 463 -10.62 -7.33 -9.08
CA ALA A 463 -9.40 -6.97 -9.80
C ALA A 463 -9.51 -5.63 -10.55
N ALA A 464 -10.69 -5.25 -11.04
CA ALA A 464 -10.93 -3.98 -11.72
C ALA A 464 -11.28 -2.81 -10.76
N SER A 465 -11.72 -3.11 -9.54
CA SER A 465 -12.17 -2.11 -8.56
C SER A 465 -11.12 -1.04 -8.23
N PRO A 466 -9.82 -1.32 -8.09
CA PRO A 466 -8.84 -0.26 -7.84
C PRO A 466 -8.76 0.75 -8.99
N LEU A 467 -8.86 0.31 -10.25
CA LEU A 467 -8.92 1.19 -11.42
C LEU A 467 -10.15 2.09 -11.36
N ILE A 468 -11.33 1.50 -11.14
CA ILE A 468 -12.61 2.23 -11.04
C ILE A 468 -12.54 3.28 -9.93
N GLN A 469 -12.02 2.90 -8.76
CA GLN A 469 -11.88 3.79 -7.63
C GLN A 469 -10.86 4.90 -7.88
N GLY A 470 -9.66 4.55 -8.35
CA GLY A 470 -8.59 5.50 -8.62
C GLY A 470 -9.05 6.61 -9.59
N MET A 471 -9.65 6.23 -10.71
CA MET A 471 -10.21 7.18 -11.68
C MET A 471 -11.41 7.95 -11.11
N GLY A 472 -12.31 7.28 -10.39
CA GLY A 472 -13.46 7.92 -9.75
C GLY A 472 -13.07 8.97 -8.70
N ARG A 473 -11.90 8.84 -8.07
CA ARG A 473 -11.37 9.83 -7.11
C ARG A 473 -10.99 11.15 -7.76
N LEU A 474 -10.74 11.20 -9.07
CA LEU A 474 -10.56 12.47 -9.79
C LEU A 474 -11.82 13.34 -9.72
N ARG A 475 -13.01 12.72 -9.81
CA ARG A 475 -14.27 13.43 -9.54
C ARG A 475 -14.32 13.98 -8.11
N CYS A 476 -14.00 13.13 -7.12
CA CYS A 476 -13.99 13.56 -5.72
C CYS A 476 -13.02 14.73 -5.49
N LEU A 477 -11.89 14.72 -6.19
CA LEU A 477 -10.90 15.81 -6.13
C LEU A 477 -11.50 17.13 -6.63
N VAL A 478 -12.17 17.14 -7.78
CA VAL A 478 -12.79 18.35 -8.34
C VAL A 478 -14.00 18.80 -7.50
N GLN A 479 -14.87 17.89 -7.13
CA GLN A 479 -16.06 18.20 -6.34
C GLN A 479 -15.72 18.60 -4.90
N GLY A 480 -14.58 18.15 -4.37
CA GLY A 480 -14.20 18.36 -2.97
C GLY A 480 -15.02 17.54 -1.96
N CYS A 481 -15.70 16.46 -2.39
CA CYS A 481 -16.58 15.67 -1.51
C CYS A 481 -15.85 14.73 -0.56
N CYS A 482 -14.59 14.47 -0.79
CA CYS A 482 -13.77 13.57 0.03
C CYS A 482 -12.50 14.28 0.51
N HIS A 483 -12.58 15.56 0.78
CA HIS A 483 -11.45 16.39 1.19
C HIS A 483 -10.90 15.99 2.57
N GLY A 484 -9.61 16.28 2.77
CA GLY A 484 -8.99 16.15 4.08
C GLY A 484 -9.25 17.34 4.99
N ARG A 485 -8.85 17.21 6.24
CA ARG A 485 -8.82 18.30 7.22
C ARG A 485 -7.67 19.28 6.90
N PRO A 486 -7.67 20.47 7.51
CA PRO A 486 -6.59 21.44 7.40
C PRO A 486 -5.22 20.84 7.74
N CYS A 487 -4.19 21.23 6.98
CA CYS A 487 -2.83 20.71 7.14
C CYS A 487 -1.78 21.78 6.79
N PRO A 488 -0.48 21.54 7.14
CA PRO A 488 0.60 22.39 6.69
C PRO A 488 0.73 22.43 5.16
N ASP A 489 1.16 23.57 4.61
CA ASP A 489 1.27 23.84 3.17
C ASP A 489 2.12 22.81 2.40
N THR A 490 3.10 22.20 3.07
CA THR A 490 3.99 21.19 2.48
C THR A 490 3.29 19.88 2.13
N PHE A 491 2.10 19.61 2.69
CA PHE A 491 1.39 18.34 2.55
C PHE A 491 0.02 18.42 1.90
N GLY A 492 -0.44 19.63 1.53
CA GLY A 492 -1.81 19.81 1.09
C GLY A 492 -1.98 20.63 -0.18
N ILE A 493 -3.24 20.79 -0.56
CA ILE A 493 -3.70 21.60 -1.68
C ILE A 493 -4.73 22.63 -1.21
N ARG A 494 -4.95 23.69 -2.01
CA ARG A 494 -5.92 24.74 -1.73
C ARG A 494 -7.07 24.71 -2.72
N TYR A 495 -8.29 24.71 -2.20
CA TYR A 495 -9.48 24.86 -2.99
C TYR A 495 -9.85 26.35 -3.09
N ARG A 496 -10.08 26.83 -4.31
CA ARG A 496 -10.51 28.23 -4.61
C ARG A 496 -11.80 28.26 -5.39
N GLN A 497 -12.20 27.12 -6.00
CA GLN A 497 -13.42 27.02 -6.78
C GLN A 497 -14.65 27.11 -5.86
N PRO A 498 -15.51 28.14 -5.99
CA PRO A 498 -16.64 28.36 -5.07
C PRO A 498 -17.66 27.24 -5.05
N LEU A 499 -17.81 26.51 -6.17
CA LEU A 499 -18.74 25.38 -6.29
C LEU A 499 -18.22 24.13 -5.58
N SER A 500 -16.92 24.04 -5.25
CA SER A 500 -16.38 22.90 -4.52
C SER A 500 -16.98 22.79 -3.13
N ARG A 501 -17.20 21.58 -2.65
CA ARG A 501 -17.76 21.34 -1.31
C ARG A 501 -16.85 21.84 -0.19
N VAL A 502 -15.54 21.89 -0.43
CA VAL A 502 -14.58 22.48 0.51
C VAL A 502 -14.84 23.96 0.73
N CYS A 503 -15.10 24.71 -0.35
CA CYS A 503 -15.42 26.14 -0.24
C CYS A 503 -16.86 26.36 0.24
N LYS A 504 -17.83 25.63 -0.35
CA LYS A 504 -19.26 25.87 -0.14
C LYS A 504 -19.79 25.34 1.19
N MET A 505 -19.30 24.16 1.64
CA MET A 505 -19.86 23.45 2.82
C MET A 505 -18.91 23.47 4.02
N ALA A 506 -17.60 23.31 3.80
CA ALA A 506 -16.62 23.35 4.89
C ALA A 506 -16.13 24.77 5.19
N HIS A 507 -16.38 25.74 4.30
CA HIS A 507 -15.93 27.14 4.43
C HIS A 507 -14.40 27.29 4.54
N TRP A 508 -13.63 26.39 3.89
CA TRP A 508 -12.15 26.38 3.89
C TRP A 508 -11.56 26.88 2.56
N ALA A 509 -12.22 27.85 1.92
CA ALA A 509 -11.70 28.48 0.70
C ALA A 509 -10.31 29.06 0.93
N GLY A 510 -9.33 28.69 0.09
CA GLY A 510 -7.94 29.13 0.21
C GLY A 510 -7.12 28.49 1.33
N GLN A 511 -7.74 27.74 2.24
CA GLN A 511 -7.03 27.01 3.30
C GLN A 511 -6.44 25.70 2.74
N THR A 512 -5.22 25.35 3.20
CA THR A 512 -4.56 24.12 2.79
C THR A 512 -5.19 22.90 3.51
N VAL A 513 -5.59 21.90 2.74
CA VAL A 513 -6.20 20.65 3.25
C VAL A 513 -5.48 19.43 2.69
N TYR A 514 -5.46 18.33 3.44
CA TYR A 514 -4.90 17.06 2.96
C TYR A 514 -5.61 16.62 1.67
N PRO A 515 -4.87 16.26 0.59
CA PRO A 515 -5.45 15.80 -0.67
C PRO A 515 -5.82 14.31 -0.57
N THR A 516 -6.73 13.95 0.33
CA THR A 516 -7.12 12.55 0.57
C THR A 516 -7.56 11.80 -0.69
N PRO A 517 -8.20 12.42 -1.72
CA PRO A 517 -8.44 11.72 -2.98
C PRO A 517 -7.15 11.33 -3.73
N LEU A 518 -6.08 12.13 -3.65
CA LEU A 518 -4.77 11.79 -4.23
C LEU A 518 -4.16 10.58 -3.54
N TYR A 519 -4.22 10.50 -2.20
CA TYR A 519 -3.74 9.33 -1.45
C TYR A 519 -4.49 8.07 -1.88
N SER A 520 -5.79 8.18 -2.08
CA SER A 520 -6.63 7.10 -2.59
C SER A 520 -6.24 6.67 -4.02
N ILE A 521 -5.94 7.62 -4.92
CA ILE A 521 -5.48 7.33 -6.29
C ILE A 521 -4.17 6.55 -6.27
N ILE A 522 -3.19 7.01 -5.49
CA ILE A 522 -1.87 6.34 -5.36
C ILE A 522 -2.05 4.93 -4.76
N GLY A 523 -2.80 4.80 -3.67
CA GLY A 523 -3.05 3.52 -3.02
C GLY A 523 -3.74 2.52 -3.95
N ASN A 524 -4.76 2.97 -4.70
CA ASN A 524 -5.44 2.12 -5.68
C ASN A 524 -4.51 1.71 -6.84
N GLY A 525 -3.59 2.58 -7.29
CA GLY A 525 -2.59 2.21 -8.30
C GLY A 525 -1.66 1.09 -7.83
N ILE A 526 -1.21 1.15 -6.57
CA ILE A 526 -0.38 0.10 -5.95
C ILE A 526 -1.17 -1.21 -5.86
N ILE A 527 -2.41 -1.16 -5.37
CA ILE A 527 -3.28 -2.33 -5.23
C ILE A 527 -3.60 -2.93 -6.59
N GLN A 528 -3.87 -2.10 -7.62
CA GLN A 528 -4.15 -2.55 -8.98
C GLN A 528 -3.03 -3.47 -9.52
N GLY A 529 -1.77 -3.05 -9.38
CA GLY A 529 -0.64 -3.88 -9.79
C GLY A 529 -0.62 -5.24 -9.09
N LEU A 530 -0.81 -5.25 -7.77
CA LEU A 530 -0.77 -6.49 -6.98
C LEU A 530 -1.91 -7.45 -7.33
N VAL A 531 -3.15 -6.97 -7.46
CA VAL A 531 -4.30 -7.85 -7.75
C VAL A 531 -4.27 -8.36 -9.19
N LEU A 532 -3.84 -7.56 -10.16
CA LEU A 532 -3.63 -8.03 -11.53
C LEU A 532 -2.50 -9.07 -11.60
N ARG A 533 -1.44 -8.89 -10.82
CA ARG A 533 -0.38 -9.90 -10.74
C ARG A 533 -0.89 -11.22 -10.18
N LEU A 534 -1.68 -11.19 -9.12
CA LEU A 534 -2.33 -12.41 -8.60
C LEU A 534 -3.19 -13.08 -9.68
N TRP A 535 -3.91 -12.28 -10.48
CA TRP A 535 -4.70 -12.80 -11.59
C TRP A 535 -3.80 -13.49 -12.64
N THR A 536 -2.72 -12.84 -13.09
CA THR A 536 -1.80 -13.41 -14.09
C THR A 536 -1.07 -14.66 -13.60
N LEU A 537 -0.94 -14.84 -12.29
CA LEU A 537 -0.43 -16.05 -11.67
C LEU A 537 -1.46 -17.20 -11.60
N GLY A 538 -2.66 -17.01 -12.12
CA GLY A 538 -3.74 -18.00 -11.98
C GLY A 538 -4.16 -18.22 -10.52
N ALA A 539 -3.97 -17.23 -9.65
CA ALA A 539 -4.33 -17.37 -8.24
C ALA A 539 -5.83 -17.66 -8.08
N PRO A 540 -6.25 -18.40 -7.04
CA PRO A 540 -7.66 -18.59 -6.74
C PRO A 540 -8.39 -17.24 -6.62
N LEU A 541 -9.57 -17.14 -7.21
CA LEU A 541 -10.35 -15.90 -7.28
C LEU A 541 -10.70 -15.33 -5.89
N GLY A 542 -10.87 -16.22 -4.91
CA GLY A 542 -11.04 -15.83 -3.52
C GLY A 542 -9.80 -15.15 -2.92
N LEU A 543 -8.60 -15.50 -3.37
CA LEU A 543 -7.35 -14.82 -2.96
C LEU A 543 -7.25 -13.44 -3.64
N VAL A 544 -7.57 -13.35 -4.92
CA VAL A 544 -7.60 -12.07 -5.67
C VAL A 544 -8.57 -11.08 -5.01
N ALA A 545 -9.81 -11.50 -4.80
CA ALA A 545 -10.83 -10.68 -4.17
C ALA A 545 -10.51 -10.34 -2.71
N GLY A 546 -10.02 -11.33 -1.95
CA GLY A 546 -9.61 -11.14 -0.57
C GLY A 546 -8.45 -10.15 -0.41
N ALA A 547 -7.46 -10.22 -1.27
CA ALA A 547 -6.33 -9.27 -1.30
C ALA A 547 -6.82 -7.84 -1.58
N TYR A 548 -7.68 -7.66 -2.59
CA TYR A 548 -8.31 -6.37 -2.86
C TYR A 548 -9.08 -5.83 -1.65
N LEU A 549 -9.96 -6.64 -1.05
CA LEU A 549 -10.81 -6.22 0.07
C LEU A 549 -9.95 -5.80 1.27
N ILE A 550 -8.94 -6.58 1.64
CA ILE A 550 -8.05 -6.28 2.78
C ILE A 550 -7.21 -5.03 2.51
N LEU A 551 -6.52 -4.97 1.37
CA LEU A 551 -5.62 -3.85 1.07
C LEU A 551 -6.39 -2.52 0.92
N SER A 552 -7.53 -2.54 0.21
CA SER A 552 -8.37 -1.36 0.05
C SER A 552 -9.00 -0.91 1.37
N ALA A 553 -9.38 -1.86 2.24
CA ALA A 553 -9.90 -1.57 3.57
C ALA A 553 -8.84 -0.92 4.47
N CYS A 554 -7.61 -1.44 4.49
CA CYS A 554 -6.50 -0.83 5.24
C CYS A 554 -6.17 0.58 4.75
N ALA A 555 -6.10 0.78 3.42
CA ALA A 555 -5.89 2.09 2.81
C ALA A 555 -7.02 3.07 3.18
N ARG A 556 -8.27 2.61 3.11
CA ARG A 556 -9.45 3.40 3.48
C ARG A 556 -9.48 3.74 4.96
N PHE A 557 -9.10 2.81 5.84
CA PHE A 557 -9.02 3.05 7.27
C PHE A 557 -8.03 4.20 7.60
N MET A 558 -6.86 4.20 6.95
CA MET A 558 -5.88 5.29 7.08
C MET A 558 -6.42 6.62 6.55
N GLU A 559 -6.96 6.62 5.32
CA GLU A 559 -7.50 7.82 4.67
C GLU A 559 -8.56 8.50 5.54
N GLU A 560 -9.47 7.71 6.16
CA GLU A 560 -10.56 8.23 6.98
C GLU A 560 -10.07 9.02 8.19
N GLY A 561 -8.92 8.67 8.74
CA GLY A 561 -8.29 9.42 9.83
C GLY A 561 -7.89 10.85 9.44
N TYR A 562 -7.66 11.12 8.17
CA TYR A 562 -7.24 12.42 7.63
C TYR A 562 -8.38 13.20 6.97
N ARG A 563 -9.58 12.62 6.86
CA ARG A 563 -10.74 13.30 6.27
C ARG A 563 -11.27 14.41 7.15
N GLY A 564 -11.78 15.45 6.50
CA GLY A 564 -12.30 16.66 7.12
C GLY A 564 -13.81 16.82 7.05
N GLU A 565 -14.53 15.83 6.53
CA GLU A 565 -15.98 15.90 6.36
C GLU A 565 -16.71 15.88 7.71
N PRO A 566 -17.44 16.96 8.07
CA PRO A 566 -18.07 17.08 9.39
C PRO A 566 -19.25 16.13 9.60
N GLN A 567 -19.91 15.69 8.52
CA GLN A 567 -21.11 14.86 8.57
C GLN A 567 -20.83 13.36 8.78
N THR A 568 -19.56 12.92 8.86
CA THR A 568 -19.24 11.52 9.06
C THR A 568 -19.58 11.08 10.48
N VAL A 569 -20.52 10.15 10.61
CA VAL A 569 -20.94 9.58 11.89
C VAL A 569 -19.78 8.84 12.56
N ARG A 570 -19.60 9.06 13.87
CA ARG A 570 -18.58 8.40 14.69
C ARG A 570 -19.25 7.58 15.79
N PHE A 571 -18.74 6.37 15.99
CA PHE A 571 -19.19 5.46 17.04
C PHE A 571 -17.96 4.78 17.66
N GLY A 572 -17.89 4.70 19.01
CA GLY A 572 -16.77 4.05 19.70
C GLY A 572 -15.38 4.66 19.39
N GLY A 573 -15.32 5.97 19.05
CA GLY A 573 -14.08 6.66 18.71
C GLY A 573 -13.65 6.52 17.23
N LEU A 574 -14.25 5.59 16.46
CA LEU A 574 -14.00 5.37 15.05
C LEU A 574 -15.12 6.00 14.18
N ALA A 575 -14.75 6.42 12.95
CA ALA A 575 -15.73 6.77 11.95
C ALA A 575 -16.45 5.51 11.45
N ILE A 576 -17.72 5.65 10.99
CA ILE A 576 -18.49 4.52 10.45
C ILE A 576 -17.76 3.83 9.31
N TYR A 577 -17.02 4.55 8.49
CA TYR A 577 -16.24 4.00 7.40
C TYR A 577 -14.99 3.23 7.86
N GLN A 578 -14.47 3.50 9.06
CA GLN A 578 -13.43 2.68 9.68
C GLN A 578 -14.00 1.35 10.17
N TRP A 579 -15.22 1.33 10.72
CA TRP A 579 -15.93 0.08 11.05
C TRP A 579 -16.21 -0.78 9.82
N LEU A 580 -16.67 -0.16 8.73
CA LEU A 580 -16.85 -0.85 7.45
C LEU A 580 -15.53 -1.40 6.92
N ALA A 581 -14.42 -0.67 7.05
CA ALA A 581 -13.11 -1.17 6.66
C ALA A 581 -12.73 -2.44 7.45
N LEU A 582 -12.98 -2.48 8.77
CA LEU A 582 -12.77 -3.70 9.56
C LEU A 582 -13.64 -4.87 9.07
N LEU A 583 -14.90 -4.61 8.72
CA LEU A 583 -15.79 -5.62 8.14
C LEU A 583 -15.23 -6.15 6.79
N PHE A 584 -14.67 -5.28 5.95
CA PHE A 584 -14.07 -5.69 4.68
C PHE A 584 -12.76 -6.48 4.85
N VAL A 585 -11.97 -6.21 5.90
CA VAL A 585 -10.83 -7.06 6.27
C VAL A 585 -11.32 -8.47 6.60
N ILE A 586 -12.38 -8.60 7.40
CA ILE A 586 -12.96 -9.91 7.74
C ILE A 586 -13.52 -10.59 6.48
N ALA A 587 -14.29 -9.88 5.65
CA ALA A 587 -14.84 -10.43 4.40
C ALA A 587 -13.72 -10.89 3.45
N GLY A 588 -12.63 -10.14 3.35
CA GLY A 588 -11.45 -10.52 2.57
C GLY A 588 -10.77 -11.77 3.12
N ALA A 589 -10.61 -11.88 4.44
CA ALA A 589 -10.06 -13.07 5.09
C ALA A 589 -10.93 -14.31 4.82
N VAL A 590 -12.25 -14.17 4.92
CA VAL A 590 -13.20 -15.24 4.59
C VAL A 590 -13.12 -15.62 3.10
N SER A 591 -13.07 -14.63 2.20
CA SER A 591 -12.94 -14.88 0.75
C SER A 591 -11.70 -15.72 0.43
N MET A 592 -10.56 -15.42 1.07
CA MET A 592 -9.33 -16.21 0.90
C MET A 592 -9.49 -17.67 1.35
N VAL A 593 -10.21 -17.92 2.45
CA VAL A 593 -10.48 -19.28 2.95
C VAL A 593 -11.44 -20.03 2.05
N LEU A 594 -12.46 -19.37 1.50
CA LEU A 594 -13.39 -19.97 0.54
C LEU A 594 -12.70 -20.37 -0.77
N ARG A 595 -11.58 -19.75 -1.10
CA ARG A 595 -10.69 -20.01 -2.23
C ARG A 595 -11.31 -19.69 -3.59
N GLY A 596 -12.42 -20.32 -3.98
CA GLY A 596 -12.98 -20.26 -5.34
C GLY A 596 -12.12 -20.97 -6.40
N PRO A 597 -12.49 -20.95 -7.68
CA PRO A 597 -11.71 -21.45 -8.79
C PRO A 597 -10.46 -20.58 -9.03
N SER A 598 -9.50 -21.10 -9.80
CA SER A 598 -8.34 -20.33 -10.26
C SER A 598 -8.74 -19.27 -11.28
N ALA A 599 -8.05 -18.14 -11.27
CA ALA A 599 -8.23 -17.10 -12.28
C ALA A 599 -7.86 -17.65 -13.68
N PRO A 600 -8.70 -17.42 -14.70
CA PRO A 600 -8.38 -17.84 -16.06
C PRO A 600 -7.21 -17.01 -16.63
N PRO A 601 -6.52 -17.51 -17.65
CA PRO A 601 -5.52 -16.73 -18.38
C PRO A 601 -6.18 -15.48 -18.99
N ILE A 602 -5.41 -14.40 -19.08
CA ILE A 602 -5.89 -13.17 -19.71
C ILE A 602 -5.92 -13.40 -21.22
N GLU A 603 -7.08 -13.21 -21.83
CA GLU A 603 -7.22 -13.26 -23.27
C GLU A 603 -6.46 -12.09 -23.95
N PRO A 604 -6.08 -12.24 -25.25
CA PRO A 604 -5.49 -11.14 -25.99
C PRO A 604 -6.35 -9.87 -25.91
N LEU A 605 -5.71 -8.70 -25.91
CA LEU A 605 -6.40 -7.42 -25.86
C LEU A 605 -7.47 -7.34 -26.96
N THR A 606 -8.74 -7.34 -26.57
CA THR A 606 -9.88 -7.21 -27.46
C THR A 606 -10.60 -5.90 -27.18
N PHE A 607 -11.18 -5.29 -28.23
CA PHE A 607 -12.00 -4.10 -28.12
C PHE A 607 -13.50 -4.43 -27.98
N LEU A 608 -13.89 -5.70 -28.14
CA LEU A 608 -15.28 -6.10 -28.10
C LEU A 608 -16.01 -5.71 -26.78
N PRO A 609 -15.38 -5.84 -25.60
CA PRO A 609 -15.99 -5.37 -24.35
C PRO A 609 -16.34 -3.87 -24.33
N LEU A 610 -15.72 -3.04 -25.18
CA LEU A 610 -16.08 -1.63 -25.29
C LEU A 610 -17.50 -1.40 -25.79
N LEU A 611 -18.08 -2.37 -26.53
CA LEU A 611 -19.45 -2.27 -27.04
C LEU A 611 -20.49 -2.10 -25.91
N TYR A 612 -20.27 -2.70 -24.75
CA TYR A 612 -21.15 -2.52 -23.58
C TYR A 612 -20.54 -1.58 -22.52
N ALA A 613 -19.21 -1.53 -22.41
CA ALA A 613 -18.53 -0.69 -21.43
C ALA A 613 -18.71 0.81 -21.71
N LEU A 614 -18.61 1.23 -22.97
CA LEU A 614 -18.80 2.64 -23.35
C LEU A 614 -20.25 3.12 -23.12
N PRO A 615 -21.31 2.41 -23.58
CA PRO A 615 -22.68 2.80 -23.25
C PRO A 615 -22.96 2.87 -21.75
N PHE A 616 -22.45 1.90 -20.97
CA PHE A 616 -22.59 1.93 -19.51
C PHE A 616 -21.83 3.11 -18.89
N GLY A 617 -20.61 3.40 -19.37
CA GLY A 617 -19.85 4.57 -18.96
C GLY A 617 -20.57 5.89 -19.26
N LEU A 618 -21.24 6.00 -20.45
CA LEU A 618 -22.08 7.14 -20.80
C LEU A 618 -23.31 7.24 -19.88
N LEU A 619 -23.95 6.13 -19.54
CA LEU A 619 -25.03 6.10 -18.55
C LEU A 619 -24.59 6.64 -17.19
N VAL A 620 -23.44 6.18 -16.70
CA VAL A 620 -22.87 6.64 -15.42
C VAL A 620 -22.46 8.10 -15.49
N TRP A 621 -21.85 8.52 -16.60
CA TRP A 621 -21.55 9.95 -16.85
C TRP A 621 -22.81 10.79 -16.81
N PHE A 622 -23.88 10.39 -17.51
CA PHE A 622 -25.16 11.09 -17.51
C PHE A 622 -25.71 11.20 -16.09
N ALA A 623 -25.76 10.08 -15.35
CA ALA A 623 -26.27 10.05 -13.98
C ALA A 623 -25.49 10.92 -13.00
N MET A 624 -24.18 11.14 -13.24
CA MET A 624 -23.27 11.83 -12.32
C MET A 624 -22.82 13.20 -12.79
N GLY A 625 -23.02 13.54 -14.05
CA GLY A 625 -22.54 14.78 -14.68
C GLY A 625 -23.61 15.62 -15.32
N VAL A 626 -24.87 15.16 -15.39
CA VAL A 626 -25.97 15.88 -16.02
C VAL A 626 -27.10 16.08 -15.03
N ASP A 627 -27.59 17.31 -14.89
CA ASP A 627 -28.75 17.63 -14.06
C ASP A 627 -29.67 18.69 -14.68
N PHE A 628 -30.80 18.88 -14.02
CA PHE A 628 -31.84 19.84 -14.40
C PHE A 628 -32.04 20.82 -13.23
N PRO A 629 -31.25 21.88 -13.13
CA PRO A 629 -31.21 22.76 -11.96
C PRO A 629 -32.53 23.48 -11.66
N GLU A 630 -33.39 23.64 -12.67
CA GLU A 630 -34.73 24.26 -12.52
C GLU A 630 -35.80 23.25 -12.07
N SER A 631 -35.53 21.97 -12.07
CA SER A 631 -36.48 20.97 -11.63
C SER A 631 -36.68 20.99 -10.11
N ASN A 632 -37.92 20.83 -9.66
CA ASN A 632 -38.24 20.67 -8.24
C ASN A 632 -38.03 19.25 -7.74
N ARG A 633 -37.74 18.29 -8.63
CA ARG A 633 -37.52 16.89 -8.28
C ARG A 633 -36.12 16.67 -7.71
N ARG A 634 -36.05 16.03 -6.54
CA ARG A 634 -34.78 15.75 -5.84
C ARG A 634 -33.74 15.03 -6.71
N PHE A 635 -34.17 14.07 -7.51
CA PHE A 635 -33.29 13.24 -8.34
C PHE A 635 -32.82 13.92 -9.64
N SER A 636 -33.19 15.15 -9.89
CA SER A 636 -32.78 15.90 -11.07
C SER A 636 -31.84 17.06 -10.76
N ARG A 637 -31.28 17.12 -9.54
CA ARG A 637 -30.34 18.15 -9.12
C ARG A 637 -29.07 17.54 -8.52
N LEU A 638 -27.92 17.86 -9.09
CA LEU A 638 -26.59 17.55 -8.54
C LEU A 638 -26.06 18.78 -7.82
N ALA A 639 -25.64 18.63 -6.56
CA ALA A 639 -25.09 19.73 -5.74
C ALA A 639 -23.55 19.76 -5.81
#